data_2a2a741d1da716c526b104401f5a775d
#
_entry.id   2a2a741d1da716c526b104401f5a775d
#
_cell.length_a   1.000
_cell.length_b   1.000
_cell.length_c   1.000
_cell.angle_alpha   90.00
_cell.angle_beta   90.00
_cell.angle_gamma   90.00
#
_symmetry.space_group_name_H-M   'P 1'
#
loop_
_entity.id
_entity.type
_entity.pdbx_description
1 polymer ?
#
loop_
_entity_poly.entity_id
_entity_poly.type
_entity_poly.pdbx_seq_one_letter_code
_entity_poly.pdbx_strand_id
1 'polypeptide(L)'
;MFGSIRNIFGNIKVTQSDKAITVDGVPADVIERDISKIWNTSKISSYMFIKISKYSFSFPLFFAPDIIYTLNTLIEHRKTNSDIKTLSKIRNKLLEETWLIDTTLETPGRLDFGRLKDFIYDPLPFQLDFYKYYNRILDQYNLNGVLLAGAPGVGKTLMGLTMAHCAHADKVIVISPKNAINRVWESSIQSLFKHKESYWLALNNLPYKGERFIVGHYEALEKVIDLIPQLGNGKIAIILDECHNLNDINSNRTNAFINLCKKTKSRDIILASGTPIKALGSEAIPLFKIIDPYFNEDTEQRFRKIYGKDASKGLDILKNRLGLVSFKIEKKELKLMPPILENISVSMPNSQQYTLASISADMKSYTQERRIYFKSREKEDNEYFYSILNNFELHCQDQNEYLKYFNNLKTVIKAYHSGSLDIVKEELMFCNHYENKVIIPTLSSEDKIKFREVKTIIKYVDLKIQGECLGRVLGRKRIQCHVDMIPFIDFKSICNSTVKKTVVFTSFVEALEECNRYLKQKDFNPLVVYGKTNHELADTVKRFENDENLNPLIATYNSLSTAVPLTCADAMIMINAPFRAYIQEQAISRIHRLGADTQTYVYMINLNTGKEPNISTRSIDILQWSTDQVAKIIGVVSPYQMEENINLESLQDKPLVSIVSEDYDINESVTLENLNLKSFNPAFLKW
;
A
#
# COMPACT_ATOMS: atom_id res chain seq x y z
N MET A 1 34.43 14.43 -6.62
CA MET A 1 35.02 14.66 -7.96
C MET A 1 34.69 13.46 -8.85
N PHE A 2 34.08 13.68 -10.00
CA PHE A 2 33.79 12.61 -10.96
C PHE A 2 35.10 12.20 -11.67
N GLY A 3 35.26 10.92 -12.02
CA GLY A 3 36.43 10.43 -12.76
C GLY A 3 36.45 10.93 -14.21
N SER A 4 37.63 11.04 -14.81
CA SER A 4 37.77 11.42 -16.23
C SER A 4 37.49 10.22 -17.13
N ILE A 5 36.67 10.42 -18.19
CA ILE A 5 36.33 9.40 -19.20
C ILE A 5 37.26 9.53 -20.43
N ARG A 6 38.51 9.95 -20.22
CA ARG A 6 39.42 10.31 -21.31
C ARG A 6 39.83 9.19 -22.30
N ASN A 7 39.63 7.93 -21.92
CA ASN A 7 40.07 6.81 -22.77
C ASN A 7 38.85 5.98 -23.24
N ILE A 8 38.27 6.42 -24.37
CA ILE A 8 37.41 5.54 -25.16
C ILE A 8 38.32 4.72 -26.06
N PHE A 9 38.35 3.41 -25.85
CA PHE A 9 39.05 2.49 -26.77
C PHE A 9 38.05 1.94 -27.78
N GLY A 10 38.10 2.46 -29.01
CA GLY A 10 37.27 1.98 -30.12
C GLY A 10 35.93 2.72 -30.28
N ASN A 11 35.09 2.22 -31.19
CA ASN A 11 33.76 2.72 -31.43
C ASN A 11 32.82 2.24 -30.29
N ILE A 12 32.02 3.15 -29.73
CA ILE A 12 30.96 2.79 -28.80
C ILE A 12 29.95 1.95 -29.57
N LYS A 13 29.71 0.73 -29.10
CA LYS A 13 28.69 -0.18 -29.62
C LYS A 13 27.63 -0.42 -28.57
N VAL A 14 26.38 -0.31 -28.95
CA VAL A 14 25.23 -0.66 -28.10
C VAL A 14 24.52 -1.83 -28.77
N THR A 15 24.17 -2.83 -27.98
CA THR A 15 23.39 -3.98 -28.43
C THR A 15 22.27 -4.26 -27.43
N GLN A 16 21.07 -4.49 -27.95
CA GLN A 16 19.90 -4.85 -27.15
C GLN A 16 19.57 -6.32 -27.39
N SER A 17 19.37 -7.04 -26.29
CA SER A 17 18.76 -8.38 -26.25
C SER A 17 17.37 -8.32 -25.62
N ASP A 18 16.65 -9.44 -25.57
CA ASP A 18 15.34 -9.52 -24.91
C ASP A 18 15.39 -9.25 -23.39
N LYS A 19 16.57 -9.27 -22.77
CA LYS A 19 16.74 -9.13 -21.32
C LYS A 19 17.54 -7.93 -20.88
N ALA A 20 18.51 -7.49 -21.72
CA ALA A 20 19.49 -6.49 -21.32
C ALA A 20 19.99 -5.67 -22.48
N ILE A 21 20.53 -4.50 -22.16
CA ILE A 21 21.29 -3.64 -23.06
C ILE A 21 22.76 -3.75 -22.66
N THR A 22 23.63 -3.95 -23.63
CA THR A 22 25.08 -3.99 -23.45
C THR A 22 25.74 -2.81 -24.15
N VAL A 23 26.67 -2.17 -23.47
CA VAL A 23 27.47 -1.04 -23.97
C VAL A 23 28.93 -1.42 -23.97
N ASP A 24 29.55 -1.44 -25.14
CA ASP A 24 30.97 -1.75 -25.33
C ASP A 24 31.77 -0.49 -25.72
N GLY A 25 33.08 -0.53 -25.44
CA GLY A 25 34.00 0.57 -25.75
C GLY A 25 34.04 1.69 -24.72
N VAL A 26 33.42 1.50 -23.54
CA VAL A 26 33.34 2.51 -22.47
C VAL A 26 33.92 1.97 -21.17
N PRO A 27 34.74 2.75 -20.43
CA PRO A 27 35.33 2.28 -19.16
C PRO A 27 34.25 2.05 -18.08
N ALA A 28 33.92 0.78 -17.88
CA ALA A 28 32.85 0.33 -16.98
C ALA A 28 33.01 0.82 -15.55
N ASP A 29 34.21 0.75 -14.98
CA ASP A 29 34.46 1.18 -13.58
C ASP A 29 34.20 2.66 -13.34
N VAL A 30 34.48 3.51 -14.37
CA VAL A 30 34.24 4.95 -14.27
C VAL A 30 32.75 5.23 -14.28
N ILE A 31 32.01 4.59 -15.20
CA ILE A 31 30.57 4.76 -15.32
C ILE A 31 29.86 4.24 -14.07
N GLU A 32 30.22 3.04 -13.58
CA GLU A 32 29.64 2.47 -12.34
C GLU A 32 29.85 3.39 -11.14
N ARG A 33 31.07 3.91 -10.97
CA ARG A 33 31.36 4.83 -9.88
C ARG A 33 30.57 6.13 -9.99
N ASP A 34 30.44 6.69 -11.18
CA ASP A 34 29.73 7.94 -11.40
C ASP A 34 28.21 7.77 -11.21
N ILE A 35 27.64 6.65 -11.67
CA ILE A 35 26.25 6.26 -11.40
C ILE A 35 26.04 6.10 -9.87
N SER A 36 26.96 5.41 -9.20
CA SER A 36 26.87 5.21 -7.73
C SER A 36 26.86 6.52 -6.95
N LYS A 37 27.56 7.55 -7.44
CA LYS A 37 27.56 8.90 -6.82
C LYS A 37 26.24 9.64 -7.05
N ILE A 38 25.69 9.59 -8.25
CA ILE A 38 24.39 10.24 -8.56
C ILE A 38 23.29 9.67 -7.67
N TRP A 39 23.26 8.35 -7.48
CA TRP A 39 22.22 7.66 -6.72
C TRP A 39 22.58 7.45 -5.24
N ASN A 40 23.70 8.00 -4.78
CA ASN A 40 24.19 7.85 -3.40
C ASN A 40 24.11 6.41 -2.87
N THR A 41 24.52 5.43 -3.69
CA THR A 41 24.51 4.02 -3.32
C THR A 41 25.72 3.27 -3.82
N SER A 42 26.39 2.53 -2.91
CA SER A 42 27.49 1.63 -3.26
C SER A 42 27.04 0.28 -3.84
N LYS A 43 25.71 0.04 -3.89
CA LYS A 43 25.14 -1.25 -4.35
C LYS A 43 24.62 -1.20 -5.78
N ILE A 44 25.07 -0.24 -6.58
CA ILE A 44 24.57 -0.06 -7.96
C ILE A 44 24.82 -1.29 -8.84
N SER A 45 25.99 -1.93 -8.68
CA SER A 45 26.34 -3.14 -9.40
C SER A 45 25.45 -4.34 -9.06
N SER A 46 24.93 -4.41 -7.84
CA SER A 46 23.99 -5.47 -7.48
C SER A 46 22.56 -5.19 -7.90
N TYR A 47 22.26 -3.93 -8.24
CA TYR A 47 20.92 -3.47 -8.60
C TYR A 47 20.71 -3.38 -10.10
N MET A 48 21.36 -2.44 -10.77
CA MET A 48 21.11 -2.18 -12.19
C MET A 48 22.31 -2.35 -13.12
N PHE A 49 23.53 -2.33 -12.62
CA PHE A 49 24.75 -2.31 -13.43
C PHE A 49 25.48 -3.64 -13.36
N ILE A 50 25.83 -4.20 -14.53
CA ILE A 50 26.54 -5.46 -14.66
C ILE A 50 27.83 -5.20 -15.43
N LYS A 51 28.96 -5.23 -14.75
CA LYS A 51 30.27 -5.11 -15.39
C LYS A 51 30.61 -6.44 -16.10
N ILE A 52 30.80 -6.39 -17.41
CA ILE A 52 31.20 -7.53 -18.23
C ILE A 52 32.74 -7.59 -18.35
N SER A 53 33.34 -6.45 -18.66
CA SER A 53 34.79 -6.30 -18.77
C SER A 53 35.22 -4.88 -18.36
N LYS A 54 36.51 -4.56 -18.47
CA LYS A 54 37.03 -3.21 -18.20
C LYS A 54 36.37 -2.15 -19.08
N TYR A 55 35.95 -2.50 -20.29
CA TYR A 55 35.36 -1.57 -21.28
C TYR A 55 33.99 -2.01 -21.77
N SER A 56 33.30 -2.84 -21.01
CA SER A 56 31.97 -3.31 -21.35
C SER A 56 31.12 -3.48 -20.11
N PHE A 57 29.89 -2.98 -20.16
CA PHE A 57 28.89 -3.17 -19.12
C PHE A 57 27.52 -3.43 -19.71
N SER A 58 26.65 -4.00 -18.91
CA SER A 58 25.28 -4.30 -19.28
C SER A 58 24.33 -3.87 -18.15
N PHE A 59 23.06 -3.69 -18.48
CA PHE A 59 22.00 -3.45 -17.53
C PHE A 59 20.69 -4.04 -18.05
N PRO A 60 19.80 -4.54 -17.15
CA PRO A 60 18.48 -5.03 -17.53
C PRO A 60 17.64 -3.95 -18.22
N LEU A 61 16.81 -4.33 -19.18
CA LEU A 61 15.95 -3.40 -19.96
C LEU A 61 15.11 -2.49 -19.06
N PHE A 62 14.61 -3.01 -17.96
CA PHE A 62 13.84 -2.23 -16.99
C PHE A 62 14.56 -0.97 -16.50
N PHE A 63 15.88 -1.01 -16.37
CA PHE A 63 16.67 0.13 -15.88
C PHE A 63 17.14 1.11 -16.96
N ALA A 64 16.80 0.86 -18.22
CA ALA A 64 17.23 1.71 -19.32
C ALA A 64 16.83 3.20 -19.15
N PRO A 65 15.59 3.54 -18.73
CA PRO A 65 15.22 4.93 -18.45
C PRO A 65 16.05 5.56 -17.33
N ASP A 66 16.39 4.80 -16.29
CA ASP A 66 17.20 5.29 -15.18
C ASP A 66 18.65 5.56 -15.59
N ILE A 67 19.20 4.74 -16.49
CA ILE A 67 20.51 4.96 -17.07
C ILE A 67 20.52 6.21 -17.96
N ILE A 68 19.51 6.42 -18.80
CA ILE A 68 19.38 7.65 -19.63
C ILE A 68 19.28 8.89 -18.74
N TYR A 69 18.43 8.85 -17.71
CA TYR A 69 18.32 9.94 -16.73
C TYR A 69 19.68 10.24 -16.08
N THR A 70 20.37 9.19 -15.63
CA THR A 70 21.70 9.33 -15.00
C THR A 70 22.72 9.95 -15.94
N LEU A 71 22.74 9.53 -17.21
CA LEU A 71 23.63 10.10 -18.22
C LEU A 71 23.33 11.58 -18.47
N ASN A 72 22.07 11.98 -18.54
CA ASN A 72 21.67 13.39 -18.65
C ASN A 72 22.17 14.20 -17.45
N THR A 73 21.94 13.72 -16.22
CA THR A 73 22.42 14.36 -15.01
C THR A 73 23.96 14.47 -14.98
N LEU A 74 24.66 13.43 -15.42
CA LEU A 74 26.12 13.46 -15.52
C LEU A 74 26.60 14.48 -16.55
N ILE A 75 25.93 14.63 -17.69
CA ILE A 75 26.24 15.61 -18.73
C ILE A 75 26.12 17.04 -18.16
N GLU A 76 25.04 17.33 -17.44
CA GLU A 76 24.78 18.63 -16.82
C GLU A 76 25.83 19.01 -15.76
N HIS A 77 26.31 18.04 -14.97
CA HIS A 77 27.27 18.27 -13.89
C HIS A 77 28.74 18.21 -14.29
N ARG A 78 29.09 17.90 -15.55
CA ARG A 78 30.47 17.84 -16.03
C ARG A 78 30.99 19.22 -16.45
N LYS A 79 32.26 19.48 -16.10
CA LYS A 79 32.95 20.72 -16.46
C LYS A 79 33.82 20.60 -17.72
N THR A 80 34.16 19.38 -18.13
CA THR A 80 35.09 19.14 -19.22
C THR A 80 34.35 18.81 -20.53
N ASN A 81 34.55 19.58 -21.57
CA ASN A 81 33.91 19.37 -22.90
C ASN A 81 34.14 17.96 -23.46
N SER A 82 35.31 17.35 -23.20
CA SER A 82 35.61 15.98 -23.63
C SER A 82 34.70 14.95 -22.98
N ASP A 83 34.45 15.06 -21.66
CA ASP A 83 33.58 14.15 -20.92
C ASP A 83 32.13 14.32 -21.35
N ILE A 84 31.70 15.58 -21.56
CA ILE A 84 30.34 15.90 -22.06
C ILE A 84 30.09 15.24 -23.42
N LYS A 85 31.05 15.39 -24.36
CA LYS A 85 30.95 14.77 -25.70
C LYS A 85 30.83 13.25 -25.60
N THR A 86 31.61 12.63 -24.73
CA THR A 86 31.62 11.18 -24.53
C THR A 86 30.30 10.68 -23.95
N LEU A 87 29.81 11.28 -22.87
CA LEU A 87 28.54 10.93 -22.26
C LEU A 87 27.36 11.13 -23.22
N SER A 88 27.38 12.26 -23.96
CA SER A 88 26.38 12.53 -25.01
C SER A 88 26.41 11.48 -26.13
N LYS A 89 27.62 11.02 -26.54
CA LYS A 89 27.74 9.96 -27.52
C LYS A 89 27.19 8.62 -27.03
N ILE A 90 27.43 8.27 -25.76
CA ILE A 90 26.86 7.05 -25.14
C ILE A 90 25.35 7.16 -25.12
N ARG A 91 24.81 8.29 -24.61
CA ARG A 91 23.36 8.53 -24.52
C ARG A 91 22.70 8.45 -25.89
N ASN A 92 23.25 9.13 -26.89
CA ASN A 92 22.68 9.16 -28.24
C ASN A 92 22.68 7.77 -28.87
N LYS A 93 23.77 7.00 -28.68
CA LYS A 93 23.81 5.60 -29.15
C LYS A 93 22.77 4.72 -28.46
N LEU A 94 22.53 4.90 -27.16
CA LEU A 94 21.47 4.20 -26.46
C LEU A 94 20.08 4.54 -27.03
N LEU A 95 19.82 5.80 -27.34
CA LEU A 95 18.55 6.23 -27.93
C LEU A 95 18.38 5.72 -29.39
N GLU A 96 19.46 5.70 -30.18
CA GLU A 96 19.45 5.25 -31.57
C GLU A 96 19.28 3.71 -31.70
N GLU A 97 19.95 2.94 -30.85
CA GLU A 97 20.09 1.49 -31.02
C GLU A 97 19.15 0.68 -30.10
N THR A 98 18.31 1.36 -29.32
CA THR A 98 17.33 0.71 -28.40
C THR A 98 15.92 1.18 -28.70
N TRP A 99 14.93 0.55 -28.04
CA TRP A 99 13.52 0.94 -28.14
C TRP A 99 13.20 2.29 -27.49
N LEU A 100 14.15 2.92 -26.80
CA LEU A 100 13.93 4.22 -26.15
C LEU A 100 13.71 5.29 -27.22
N ILE A 101 12.53 5.91 -27.21
CA ILE A 101 12.19 7.00 -28.12
C ILE A 101 12.71 8.32 -27.55
N ASP A 102 13.30 9.15 -28.41
CA ASP A 102 13.68 10.51 -28.03
C ASP A 102 12.42 11.30 -27.63
N THR A 103 12.47 11.91 -26.45
CA THR A 103 11.34 12.68 -25.88
C THR A 103 10.98 13.92 -26.72
N THR A 104 11.84 14.32 -27.63
CA THR A 104 11.61 15.45 -28.55
C THR A 104 10.80 15.06 -29.78
N LEU A 105 10.66 13.76 -30.09
CA LEU A 105 9.87 13.29 -31.21
C LEU A 105 8.40 13.21 -30.88
N GLU A 106 7.56 13.83 -31.71
CA GLU A 106 6.11 13.66 -31.65
C GLU A 106 5.74 12.23 -32.06
N THR A 107 5.26 11.42 -31.14
CA THR A 107 4.72 10.10 -31.44
C THR A 107 3.25 10.22 -31.84
N PRO A 108 2.75 9.40 -32.80
CA PRO A 108 1.33 9.32 -33.10
C PRO A 108 0.57 8.99 -31.84
N GLY A 109 -0.45 9.77 -31.53
CA GLY A 109 -1.20 9.59 -30.29
C GLY A 109 -2.06 8.32 -30.31
N ARG A 110 -2.16 7.66 -29.15
CA ARG A 110 -3.03 6.50 -28.91
C ARG A 110 -4.49 6.88 -28.67
N LEU A 111 -4.73 8.12 -28.24
CA LEU A 111 -6.03 8.61 -27.84
C LEU A 111 -6.65 9.49 -28.93
N ASP A 112 -7.90 9.21 -29.26
CA ASP A 112 -8.73 10.06 -30.09
C ASP A 112 -9.46 11.08 -29.21
N PHE A 113 -8.92 12.28 -29.09
CA PHE A 113 -9.52 13.37 -28.33
C PHE A 113 -10.84 13.88 -28.91
N GLY A 114 -11.15 13.58 -30.19
CA GLY A 114 -12.45 13.90 -30.79
C GLY A 114 -13.63 13.20 -30.09
N ARG A 115 -13.36 12.11 -29.37
CA ARG A 115 -14.36 11.35 -28.60
C ARG A 115 -14.69 11.97 -27.23
N LEU A 116 -13.98 13.00 -26.79
CA LEU A 116 -14.35 13.77 -25.58
C LEU A 116 -15.77 14.34 -25.68
N LYS A 117 -16.24 14.66 -26.88
CA LYS A 117 -17.62 15.12 -27.12
C LYS A 117 -18.71 14.12 -26.73
N ASP A 118 -18.37 12.84 -26.56
CA ASP A 118 -19.33 11.78 -26.18
C ASP A 118 -19.66 11.80 -24.67
N PHE A 119 -18.96 12.63 -23.90
CA PHE A 119 -19.22 12.83 -22.47
C PHE A 119 -20.08 14.06 -22.22
N ILE A 120 -20.81 14.05 -21.09
CA ILE A 120 -21.68 15.16 -20.66
C ILE A 120 -20.95 16.33 -20.01
N TYR A 121 -19.63 16.20 -19.80
CA TYR A 121 -18.80 17.19 -19.11
C TYR A 121 -17.53 17.49 -19.91
N ASP A 122 -16.93 18.64 -19.64
CA ASP A 122 -15.62 19.02 -20.17
C ASP A 122 -14.52 18.68 -19.15
N PRO A 123 -13.42 18.05 -19.58
CA PRO A 123 -12.31 17.75 -18.69
C PRO A 123 -11.66 19.00 -18.11
N LEU A 124 -11.30 18.95 -16.82
CA LEU A 124 -10.50 19.98 -16.16
C LEU A 124 -9.07 20.01 -16.74
N PRO A 125 -8.35 21.15 -16.64
CA PRO A 125 -7.00 21.27 -17.22
C PRO A 125 -6.03 20.15 -16.81
N PHE A 126 -5.97 19.80 -15.53
CA PHE A 126 -5.10 18.74 -15.04
C PHE A 126 -5.52 17.34 -15.54
N GLN A 127 -6.81 17.13 -15.87
CA GLN A 127 -7.29 15.90 -16.48
C GLN A 127 -6.83 15.81 -17.95
N LEU A 128 -6.87 16.92 -18.67
CA LEU A 128 -6.31 16.99 -20.03
C LEU A 128 -4.80 16.73 -20.02
N ASP A 129 -4.08 17.25 -19.03
CA ASP A 129 -2.65 16.99 -18.89
C ASP A 129 -2.35 15.51 -18.63
N PHE A 130 -3.19 14.82 -17.85
CA PHE A 130 -3.11 13.36 -17.71
C PHE A 130 -3.34 12.65 -19.03
N TYR A 131 -4.31 13.03 -19.84
CA TYR A 131 -4.56 12.40 -21.14
C TYR A 131 -3.39 12.60 -22.10
N LYS A 132 -2.79 13.79 -22.15
CA LYS A 132 -1.58 14.07 -22.93
C LYS A 132 -0.39 13.22 -22.46
N TYR A 133 -0.19 13.12 -21.13
CA TYR A 133 0.84 12.28 -20.54
C TYR A 133 0.64 10.81 -20.94
N TYR A 134 -0.57 10.27 -20.73
CA TYR A 134 -0.91 8.89 -21.09
C TYR A 134 -0.67 8.60 -22.57
N ASN A 135 -1.09 9.53 -23.43
CA ASN A 135 -0.95 9.42 -24.87
C ASN A 135 0.50 9.25 -25.37
N ARG A 136 1.45 9.76 -24.60
CA ARG A 136 2.87 9.72 -24.91
C ARG A 136 3.63 8.59 -24.21
N ILE A 137 3.42 8.45 -22.91
CA ILE A 137 4.34 7.68 -22.06
C ILE A 137 4.34 6.19 -22.35
N LEU A 138 3.20 5.62 -22.72
CA LEU A 138 3.08 4.19 -22.99
C LEU A 138 3.96 3.75 -24.18
N ASP A 139 3.95 4.50 -25.25
CA ASP A 139 4.75 4.17 -26.43
C ASP A 139 6.21 4.56 -26.22
N GLN A 140 6.47 5.68 -25.54
CA GLN A 140 7.83 6.15 -25.25
C GLN A 140 8.65 5.12 -24.45
N TYR A 141 8.05 4.44 -23.48
CA TYR A 141 8.74 3.46 -22.63
C TYR A 141 8.22 2.03 -22.82
N ASN A 142 7.47 1.78 -23.89
CA ASN A 142 6.87 0.48 -24.21
C ASN A 142 6.13 -0.14 -23.02
N LEU A 143 5.32 0.66 -22.32
CA LEU A 143 4.60 0.24 -21.13
C LEU A 143 3.24 -0.39 -21.46
N ASN A 144 2.74 -1.23 -20.56
CA ASN A 144 1.38 -1.76 -20.63
C ASN A 144 0.36 -0.84 -19.94
N GLY A 145 0.80 0.11 -19.14
CA GLY A 145 -0.09 0.97 -18.38
C GLY A 145 0.63 2.06 -17.60
N VAL A 146 -0.14 2.84 -16.86
CA VAL A 146 0.34 3.92 -16.01
C VAL A 146 -0.27 3.86 -14.63
N LEU A 147 0.41 4.51 -13.69
CA LEU A 147 -0.06 4.77 -12.34
C LEU A 147 -0.68 6.18 -12.27
N LEU A 148 -1.97 6.26 -12.02
CA LEU A 148 -2.68 7.52 -11.75
C LEU A 148 -2.68 7.78 -10.24
N ALA A 149 -1.66 8.48 -9.76
CA ALA A 149 -1.50 8.87 -8.36
C ALA A 149 -2.26 10.17 -8.08
N GLY A 150 -3.58 10.09 -7.99
CA GLY A 150 -4.46 11.25 -7.83
C GLY A 150 -5.09 11.30 -6.44
N ALA A 151 -5.05 12.48 -5.80
CA ALA A 151 -5.73 12.70 -4.53
C ALA A 151 -7.21 12.29 -4.59
N PRO A 152 -7.84 11.91 -3.47
CA PRO A 152 -9.27 11.61 -3.46
C PRO A 152 -10.10 12.81 -3.94
N GLY A 153 -11.09 12.57 -4.80
CA GLY A 153 -11.98 13.61 -5.33
C GLY A 153 -11.54 14.31 -6.63
N VAL A 154 -10.34 14.02 -7.16
CA VAL A 154 -9.86 14.62 -8.44
C VAL A 154 -10.49 14.02 -9.70
N GLY A 155 -11.41 13.05 -9.55
CA GLY A 155 -12.11 12.44 -10.69
C GLY A 155 -11.38 11.29 -11.37
N LYS A 156 -10.62 10.48 -10.62
CA LYS A 156 -9.90 9.29 -11.16
C LYS A 156 -10.81 8.35 -11.96
N THR A 157 -12.02 8.08 -11.48
CA THR A 157 -13.04 7.28 -12.19
C THR A 157 -13.33 7.84 -13.55
N LEU A 158 -13.59 9.14 -13.61
CA LEU A 158 -13.85 9.87 -14.83
C LEU A 158 -12.68 9.78 -15.80
N MET A 159 -11.47 10.04 -15.33
CA MET A 159 -10.26 9.98 -16.15
C MET A 159 -10.03 8.57 -16.70
N GLY A 160 -10.29 7.52 -15.90
CA GLY A 160 -10.18 6.13 -16.35
C GLY A 160 -11.18 5.78 -17.46
N LEU A 161 -12.44 6.16 -17.30
CA LEU A 161 -13.49 5.93 -18.31
C LEU A 161 -13.20 6.71 -19.60
N THR A 162 -12.80 7.97 -19.47
CA THR A 162 -12.46 8.82 -20.63
C THR A 162 -11.27 8.25 -21.40
N MET A 163 -10.20 7.85 -20.69
CA MET A 163 -9.04 7.25 -21.32
C MET A 163 -9.43 5.98 -22.09
N ALA A 164 -10.16 5.05 -21.48
CA ALA A 164 -10.57 3.81 -22.13
C ALA A 164 -11.45 4.07 -23.37
N HIS A 165 -12.31 5.07 -23.32
CA HIS A 165 -13.15 5.47 -24.44
C HIS A 165 -12.35 6.11 -25.58
N CYS A 166 -11.49 7.07 -25.28
CA CYS A 166 -10.62 7.73 -26.25
C CYS A 166 -9.56 6.80 -26.84
N ALA A 167 -9.18 5.73 -26.12
CA ALA A 167 -8.29 4.69 -26.61
C ALA A 167 -8.98 3.68 -27.53
N HIS A 168 -10.25 3.87 -27.89
CA HIS A 168 -11.05 2.91 -28.68
C HIS A 168 -11.11 1.50 -28.09
N ALA A 169 -11.23 1.38 -26.75
CA ALA A 169 -11.39 0.07 -26.14
C ALA A 169 -12.77 -0.53 -26.46
N ASP A 170 -12.77 -1.74 -27.01
CA ASP A 170 -13.97 -2.53 -27.29
C ASP A 170 -14.57 -3.07 -26.00
N LYS A 171 -13.69 -3.45 -25.06
CA LYS A 171 -14.06 -3.93 -23.72
C LYS A 171 -13.26 -3.16 -22.67
N VAL A 172 -13.93 -2.84 -21.55
CA VAL A 172 -13.32 -2.13 -20.42
C VAL A 172 -13.55 -2.96 -19.15
N ILE A 173 -12.48 -3.49 -18.60
CA ILE A 173 -12.52 -4.24 -17.34
C ILE A 173 -12.19 -3.27 -16.21
N VAL A 174 -13.08 -3.14 -15.25
CA VAL A 174 -12.91 -2.32 -14.05
C VAL A 174 -12.86 -3.23 -12.83
N ILE A 175 -11.80 -3.14 -12.06
CA ILE A 175 -11.69 -3.80 -10.75
C ILE A 175 -11.60 -2.74 -9.67
N SER A 176 -12.51 -2.81 -8.70
CA SER A 176 -12.63 -1.81 -7.64
C SER A 176 -12.97 -2.44 -6.30
N PRO A 177 -12.92 -1.71 -5.18
CA PRO A 177 -13.51 -2.15 -3.93
C PRO A 177 -15.00 -2.45 -4.08
N LYS A 178 -15.48 -3.53 -3.45
CA LYS A 178 -16.86 -4.02 -3.58
C LYS A 178 -17.91 -2.93 -3.40
N ASN A 179 -17.71 -2.04 -2.42
CA ASN A 179 -18.65 -0.97 -2.10
C ASN A 179 -18.69 0.16 -3.15
N ALA A 180 -17.68 0.25 -4.02
CA ALA A 180 -17.60 1.26 -5.06
C ALA A 180 -18.31 0.84 -6.36
N ILE A 181 -18.61 -0.44 -6.54
CA ILE A 181 -19.18 -0.96 -7.79
C ILE A 181 -20.46 -0.21 -8.19
N ASN A 182 -21.50 -0.28 -7.37
CA ASN A 182 -22.80 0.32 -7.74
C ASN A 182 -22.78 1.84 -7.60
N ARG A 183 -22.16 2.35 -6.54
CA ARG A 183 -22.26 3.78 -6.19
C ARG A 183 -21.36 4.67 -7.02
N VAL A 184 -20.22 4.15 -7.47
CA VAL A 184 -19.24 4.92 -8.23
C VAL A 184 -19.23 4.47 -9.66
N TRP A 185 -18.90 3.21 -9.92
CA TRP A 185 -18.62 2.73 -11.27
C TRP A 185 -19.89 2.59 -12.09
N GLU A 186 -20.90 1.85 -11.58
CA GLU A 186 -22.20 1.74 -12.27
C GLU A 186 -22.84 3.10 -12.49
N SER A 187 -22.95 3.92 -11.44
CA SER A 187 -23.50 5.28 -11.52
C SER A 187 -22.74 6.14 -12.53
N SER A 188 -21.39 6.07 -12.55
CA SER A 188 -20.58 6.83 -13.49
C SER A 188 -20.76 6.36 -14.93
N ILE A 189 -20.82 5.06 -15.18
CA ILE A 189 -21.06 4.50 -16.52
C ILE A 189 -22.44 4.93 -17.05
N GLN A 190 -23.45 4.96 -16.17
CA GLN A 190 -24.81 5.37 -16.56
C GLN A 190 -24.95 6.88 -16.82
N SER A 191 -24.19 7.71 -16.07
CA SER A 191 -24.43 9.16 -16.05
C SER A 191 -23.42 10.00 -16.82
N LEU A 192 -22.22 9.49 -17.12
CA LEU A 192 -21.16 10.32 -17.71
C LEU A 192 -21.17 10.37 -19.25
N PHE A 193 -21.73 9.37 -19.91
CA PHE A 193 -21.82 9.32 -21.35
C PHE A 193 -23.14 9.94 -21.86
N LYS A 194 -23.11 10.61 -23.00
CA LYS A 194 -24.30 11.15 -23.69
C LYS A 194 -25.21 10.07 -24.24
N HIS A 195 -24.71 8.86 -24.41
CA HIS A 195 -25.45 7.69 -24.86
C HIS A 195 -25.35 6.58 -23.82
N LYS A 196 -26.30 5.66 -23.84
CA LYS A 196 -26.37 4.57 -22.89
C LYS A 196 -25.29 3.54 -23.18
N GLU A 197 -24.43 3.29 -22.21
CA GLU A 197 -23.42 2.23 -22.25
C GLU A 197 -23.93 0.92 -21.62
N SER A 198 -23.43 -0.21 -22.13
CA SER A 198 -23.75 -1.53 -21.60
C SER A 198 -22.72 -1.97 -20.57
N TYR A 199 -23.18 -2.55 -19.45
CA TYR A 199 -22.30 -3.00 -18.38
C TYR A 199 -22.79 -4.29 -17.74
N TRP A 200 -21.85 -5.10 -17.28
CA TRP A 200 -22.05 -6.30 -16.48
C TRP A 200 -21.38 -6.12 -15.12
N LEU A 201 -22.06 -6.52 -14.03
CA LEU A 201 -21.57 -6.42 -12.67
C LEU A 201 -21.33 -7.80 -12.07
N ALA A 202 -20.14 -8.04 -11.55
CA ALA A 202 -19.80 -9.31 -10.87
C ALA A 202 -20.58 -9.54 -9.55
N LEU A 203 -21.23 -8.51 -9.02
CA LEU A 203 -22.13 -8.61 -7.86
C LEU A 203 -23.43 -9.32 -8.19
N ASN A 204 -23.88 -9.21 -9.45
CA ASN A 204 -25.11 -9.79 -9.91
C ASN A 204 -24.83 -11.20 -10.42
N ASN A 205 -25.74 -12.14 -10.16
CA ASN A 205 -25.65 -13.50 -10.71
C ASN A 205 -26.25 -13.58 -12.12
N LEU A 206 -26.12 -12.50 -12.91
CA LEU A 206 -26.59 -12.46 -14.29
C LEU A 206 -25.51 -12.97 -15.24
N PRO A 207 -25.88 -13.70 -16.30
CA PRO A 207 -24.95 -14.14 -17.33
C PRO A 207 -24.42 -12.93 -18.11
N TYR A 208 -23.15 -12.98 -18.51
CA TYR A 208 -22.55 -12.02 -19.42
C TYR A 208 -23.14 -12.18 -20.83
N LYS A 209 -23.55 -11.06 -21.46
CA LYS A 209 -24.21 -11.04 -22.77
C LYS A 209 -23.44 -10.21 -23.81
N GLY A 210 -22.16 -9.94 -23.55
CA GLY A 210 -21.33 -9.17 -24.46
C GLY A 210 -21.24 -7.66 -24.09
N GLU A 211 -21.60 -7.28 -22.89
CA GLU A 211 -21.54 -5.91 -22.41
C GLU A 211 -20.13 -5.31 -22.61
N ARG A 212 -20.06 -3.98 -22.82
CA ARG A 212 -18.80 -3.27 -23.03
C ARG A 212 -18.01 -3.13 -21.74
N PHE A 213 -18.66 -2.75 -20.64
CA PHE A 213 -18.03 -2.60 -19.33
C PHE A 213 -18.23 -3.83 -18.48
N ILE A 214 -17.13 -4.38 -17.94
CA ILE A 214 -17.10 -5.51 -17.03
C ILE A 214 -16.59 -4.99 -15.68
N VAL A 215 -17.49 -4.84 -14.70
CA VAL A 215 -17.16 -4.27 -13.39
C VAL A 215 -17.11 -5.35 -12.33
N GLY A 216 -15.92 -5.61 -11.82
CA GLY A 216 -15.67 -6.61 -10.78
C GLY A 216 -15.08 -6.01 -9.51
N HIS A 217 -15.03 -6.82 -8.45
CA HIS A 217 -14.31 -6.50 -7.23
C HIS A 217 -13.17 -7.49 -7.01
N TYR A 218 -12.27 -7.15 -6.10
CA TYR A 218 -11.06 -7.94 -5.86
C TYR A 218 -11.31 -9.42 -5.56
N GLU A 219 -12.40 -9.72 -4.82
CA GLU A 219 -12.78 -11.09 -4.44
C GLU A 219 -13.51 -11.83 -5.58
N ALA A 220 -13.92 -11.13 -6.65
CA ALA A 220 -14.56 -11.71 -7.83
C ALA A 220 -13.64 -11.76 -9.06
N LEU A 221 -12.33 -11.57 -8.89
CA LEU A 221 -11.38 -11.60 -10.00
C LEU A 221 -11.44 -12.87 -10.82
N GLU A 222 -11.63 -14.05 -10.20
CA GLU A 222 -11.74 -15.31 -10.92
C GLU A 222 -12.98 -15.32 -11.85
N LYS A 223 -14.13 -14.80 -11.40
CA LYS A 223 -15.31 -14.66 -12.27
C LYS A 223 -15.02 -13.79 -13.50
N VAL A 224 -14.25 -12.71 -13.34
CA VAL A 224 -13.87 -11.83 -14.45
C VAL A 224 -12.87 -12.53 -15.38
N ILE A 225 -11.92 -13.29 -14.83
CA ILE A 225 -10.95 -14.07 -15.61
C ILE A 225 -11.67 -15.14 -16.46
N ASP A 226 -12.69 -15.77 -15.94
CA ASP A 226 -13.49 -16.79 -16.65
C ASP A 226 -14.29 -16.21 -17.84
N LEU A 227 -14.52 -14.89 -17.85
CA LEU A 227 -15.16 -14.22 -18.99
C LEU A 227 -14.21 -13.94 -20.15
N ILE A 228 -12.88 -13.95 -19.94
CA ILE A 228 -11.90 -13.55 -20.97
C ILE A 228 -12.11 -14.27 -22.32
N PRO A 229 -12.37 -15.58 -22.37
CA PRO A 229 -12.63 -16.28 -23.64
C PRO A 229 -13.85 -15.73 -24.42
N GLN A 230 -14.78 -15.07 -23.74
CA GLN A 230 -16.01 -14.51 -24.31
C GLN A 230 -15.87 -13.05 -24.74
N LEU A 231 -14.73 -12.38 -24.42
CA LEU A 231 -14.55 -10.96 -24.72
C LEU A 231 -14.20 -10.68 -26.20
N GLY A 232 -13.86 -11.70 -26.96
CA GLY A 232 -13.41 -11.57 -28.35
C GLY A 232 -11.98 -11.08 -28.48
N ASN A 233 -11.58 -10.74 -29.70
CA ASN A 233 -10.21 -10.30 -30.04
C ASN A 233 -10.07 -8.78 -30.09
N GLY A 234 -11.03 -8.03 -29.55
CA GLY A 234 -11.00 -6.57 -29.53
C GLY A 234 -10.01 -5.99 -28.54
N LYS A 235 -9.82 -4.69 -28.61
CA LYS A 235 -8.96 -3.93 -27.69
C LYS A 235 -9.57 -3.89 -26.29
N ILE A 236 -8.80 -4.32 -25.28
CA ILE A 236 -9.25 -4.34 -23.88
C ILE A 236 -8.49 -3.27 -23.11
N ALA A 237 -9.21 -2.38 -22.42
CA ALA A 237 -8.65 -1.52 -21.39
C ALA A 237 -8.94 -2.07 -20.00
N ILE A 238 -8.01 -1.86 -19.07
CA ILE A 238 -8.15 -2.30 -17.68
C ILE A 238 -7.98 -1.11 -16.75
N ILE A 239 -8.93 -0.91 -15.84
CA ILE A 239 -8.88 0.10 -14.80
C ILE A 239 -8.91 -0.60 -13.44
N LEU A 240 -7.89 -0.40 -12.65
CA LEU A 240 -7.82 -0.87 -11.28
C LEU A 240 -7.95 0.33 -10.34
N ASP A 241 -9.04 0.38 -9.62
CA ASP A 241 -9.29 1.41 -8.61
C ASP A 241 -8.75 0.98 -7.24
N GLU A 242 -8.15 1.92 -6.52
CA GLU A 242 -7.47 1.71 -5.25
C GLU A 242 -6.38 0.62 -5.33
N CYS A 243 -5.46 0.78 -6.29
CA CYS A 243 -4.40 -0.19 -6.61
C CYS A 243 -3.48 -0.52 -5.42
N HIS A 244 -3.45 0.31 -4.37
CA HIS A 244 -2.76 0.02 -3.11
C HIS A 244 -3.26 -1.28 -2.42
N ASN A 245 -4.37 -1.85 -2.85
CA ASN A 245 -4.84 -3.15 -2.40
C ASN A 245 -4.02 -4.32 -2.95
N LEU A 246 -3.17 -4.09 -3.95
CA LEU A 246 -2.27 -5.10 -4.54
C LEU A 246 -0.82 -5.01 -4.03
N ASN A 247 -0.56 -4.34 -2.91
CA ASN A 247 0.81 -4.10 -2.43
C ASN A 247 1.55 -5.36 -1.94
N ASP A 248 0.86 -6.47 -1.71
CA ASP A 248 1.48 -7.74 -1.36
C ASP A 248 1.52 -8.69 -2.56
N ILE A 249 2.73 -8.93 -3.08
CA ILE A 249 2.96 -9.83 -4.22
C ILE A 249 2.58 -11.29 -3.93
N ASN A 250 2.55 -11.69 -2.66
CA ASN A 250 2.21 -13.06 -2.26
C ASN A 250 0.71 -13.25 -2.03
N SER A 251 -0.08 -12.17 -2.09
CA SER A 251 -1.53 -12.30 -1.90
C SER A 251 -2.21 -12.90 -3.12
N ASN A 252 -3.22 -13.75 -2.90
CA ASN A 252 -4.03 -14.35 -3.96
C ASN A 252 -4.67 -13.28 -4.86
N ARG A 253 -5.10 -12.17 -4.29
CA ARG A 253 -5.69 -11.04 -4.99
C ARG A 253 -4.72 -10.42 -6.01
N THR A 254 -3.48 -10.18 -5.60
CA THR A 254 -2.43 -9.64 -6.48
C THR A 254 -2.10 -10.60 -7.62
N ASN A 255 -1.93 -11.88 -7.30
CA ASN A 255 -1.62 -12.91 -8.29
C ASN A 255 -2.76 -13.09 -9.30
N ALA A 256 -4.01 -13.08 -8.86
CA ALA A 256 -5.17 -13.14 -9.74
C ALA A 256 -5.24 -11.93 -10.68
N PHE A 257 -4.97 -10.71 -10.20
CA PHE A 257 -4.95 -9.52 -11.05
C PHE A 257 -3.80 -9.53 -12.08
N ILE A 258 -2.60 -9.94 -11.68
CA ILE A 258 -1.47 -10.13 -12.61
C ILE A 258 -1.84 -11.17 -13.69
N ASN A 259 -2.51 -12.25 -13.31
CA ASN A 259 -3.00 -13.27 -14.26
C ASN A 259 -4.05 -12.70 -15.23
N LEU A 260 -4.98 -11.87 -14.74
CA LEU A 260 -5.95 -11.15 -15.58
C LEU A 260 -5.21 -10.30 -16.64
N CYS A 261 -4.22 -9.50 -16.23
CA CYS A 261 -3.45 -8.67 -17.16
C CYS A 261 -2.68 -9.51 -18.20
N LYS A 262 -2.07 -10.63 -17.78
CA LYS A 262 -1.36 -11.55 -18.69
C LYS A 262 -2.30 -12.21 -19.69
N LYS A 263 -3.47 -12.66 -19.28
CA LYS A 263 -4.44 -13.33 -20.16
C LYS A 263 -5.07 -12.36 -21.17
N THR A 264 -5.38 -11.15 -20.76
CA THR A 264 -5.97 -10.13 -21.64
C THR A 264 -4.94 -9.49 -22.60
N LYS A 265 -3.66 -9.57 -22.27
CA LYS A 265 -2.55 -8.89 -23.02
C LYS A 265 -2.82 -7.40 -23.23
N SER A 266 -3.57 -6.77 -22.33
CA SER A 266 -3.90 -5.35 -22.43
C SER A 266 -2.65 -4.49 -22.36
N ARG A 267 -2.62 -3.46 -23.22
CA ARG A 267 -1.61 -2.39 -23.21
C ARG A 267 -2.22 -1.04 -22.85
N ASP A 268 -3.42 -1.04 -22.29
CA ASP A 268 -4.15 0.14 -21.83
C ASP A 268 -4.63 -0.08 -20.40
N ILE A 269 -3.67 -0.08 -19.44
CA ILE A 269 -3.92 -0.34 -18.03
C ILE A 269 -3.74 0.95 -17.24
N ILE A 270 -4.75 1.31 -16.43
CA ILE A 270 -4.66 2.38 -15.43
C ILE A 270 -4.72 1.76 -14.04
N LEU A 271 -3.69 1.98 -13.25
CA LEU A 271 -3.67 1.71 -11.82
C LEU A 271 -3.95 3.01 -11.07
N ALA A 272 -5.14 3.17 -10.50
CA ALA A 272 -5.55 4.40 -9.84
C ALA A 272 -5.48 4.27 -8.31
N SER A 273 -4.90 5.24 -7.64
CA SER A 273 -4.93 5.37 -6.17
C SER A 273 -4.50 6.76 -5.73
N GLY A 274 -4.99 7.21 -4.57
CA GLY A 274 -4.45 8.39 -3.89
C GLY A 274 -3.04 8.14 -3.33
N THR A 275 -2.80 6.93 -2.85
CA THR A 275 -1.56 6.49 -2.22
C THR A 275 -1.17 5.10 -2.73
N PRO A 276 -0.55 5.01 -3.90
CA PRO A 276 -0.25 3.73 -4.55
C PRO A 276 0.76 2.88 -3.75
N ILE A 277 1.59 3.50 -2.93
CA ILE A 277 2.56 2.86 -2.02
C ILE A 277 2.27 3.35 -0.60
N LYS A 278 2.18 2.42 0.36
CA LYS A 278 1.82 2.73 1.75
C LYS A 278 3.01 3.07 2.64
N ALA A 279 4.14 2.38 2.45
CA ALA A 279 5.32 2.58 3.28
C ALA A 279 6.64 2.04 2.69
N LEU A 280 6.64 0.92 1.96
CA LEU A 280 7.85 0.21 1.55
C LEU A 280 8.05 0.22 0.03
N GLY A 281 9.31 0.39 -0.40
CA GLY A 281 9.65 0.32 -1.81
C GLY A 281 9.28 -1.01 -2.48
N SER A 282 9.30 -2.12 -1.74
CA SER A 282 8.88 -3.44 -2.23
C SER A 282 7.39 -3.52 -2.60
N GLU A 283 6.56 -2.61 -2.11
CA GLU A 283 5.15 -2.50 -2.49
C GLU A 283 4.95 -2.04 -3.94
N ALA A 284 6.00 -1.50 -4.58
CA ALA A 284 5.99 -1.16 -6.00
C ALA A 284 6.15 -2.39 -6.92
N ILE A 285 6.59 -3.52 -6.41
CA ILE A 285 6.83 -4.74 -7.22
C ILE A 285 5.58 -5.17 -8.00
N PRO A 286 4.40 -5.32 -7.40
CA PRO A 286 3.19 -5.67 -8.15
C PRO A 286 2.84 -4.65 -9.22
N LEU A 287 3.03 -3.35 -8.92
CA LEU A 287 2.73 -2.28 -9.86
C LEU A 287 3.63 -2.37 -11.10
N PHE A 288 4.94 -2.53 -10.91
CA PHE A 288 5.87 -2.72 -12.04
C PHE A 288 5.60 -3.99 -12.83
N LYS A 289 5.27 -5.12 -12.16
CA LYS A 289 4.89 -6.37 -12.86
C LYS A 289 3.68 -6.23 -13.78
N ILE A 290 2.79 -5.30 -13.49
CA ILE A 290 1.60 -5.03 -14.27
C ILE A 290 1.90 -4.04 -15.40
N ILE A 291 2.57 -2.93 -15.05
CA ILE A 291 2.79 -1.79 -15.96
C ILE A 291 3.93 -2.05 -16.93
N ASP A 292 5.03 -2.63 -16.48
CA ASP A 292 6.29 -2.70 -17.23
C ASP A 292 6.60 -4.14 -17.68
N PRO A 293 6.55 -4.43 -19.00
CA PRO A 293 6.83 -5.76 -19.52
C PRO A 293 8.27 -6.22 -19.29
N TYR A 294 9.20 -5.30 -19.00
CA TYR A 294 10.60 -5.60 -18.73
C TYR A 294 10.90 -5.89 -17.26
N PHE A 295 9.90 -5.76 -16.36
CA PHE A 295 10.04 -6.15 -14.97
C PHE A 295 9.87 -7.66 -14.79
N ASN A 296 10.93 -8.40 -15.12
CA ASN A 296 10.99 -9.86 -15.05
C ASN A 296 11.52 -10.35 -13.68
N GLU A 297 11.68 -11.66 -13.52
CA GLU A 297 12.11 -12.28 -12.27
C GLU A 297 13.53 -11.86 -11.84
N ASP A 298 14.49 -11.75 -12.76
CA ASP A 298 15.85 -11.26 -12.47
C ASP A 298 15.80 -9.81 -11.97
N THR A 299 15.04 -8.97 -12.66
CA THR A 299 14.82 -7.58 -12.26
C THR A 299 14.17 -7.48 -10.88
N GLU A 300 13.17 -8.32 -10.60
CA GLU A 300 12.53 -8.38 -9.27
C GLU A 300 13.52 -8.77 -8.18
N GLN A 301 14.35 -9.79 -8.40
CA GLN A 301 15.36 -10.20 -7.43
C GLN A 301 16.35 -9.06 -7.14
N ARG A 302 16.80 -8.33 -8.17
CA ARG A 302 17.67 -7.16 -8.03
C ARG A 302 16.98 -6.04 -7.25
N PHE A 303 15.73 -5.76 -7.58
CA PHE A 303 14.90 -4.76 -6.91
C PHE A 303 14.74 -5.08 -5.41
N ARG A 304 14.48 -6.33 -5.06
CA ARG A 304 14.36 -6.79 -3.66
C ARG A 304 15.66 -6.65 -2.86
N LYS A 305 16.83 -6.74 -3.49
CA LYS A 305 18.12 -6.55 -2.79
C LYS A 305 18.28 -5.11 -2.28
N ILE A 306 17.71 -4.14 -2.97
CA ILE A 306 17.76 -2.73 -2.58
C ILE A 306 16.59 -2.36 -1.68
N TYR A 307 15.36 -2.72 -2.05
CA TYR A 307 14.11 -2.23 -1.41
C TYR A 307 13.46 -3.23 -0.46
N GLY A 308 14.02 -4.43 -0.29
CA GLY A 308 13.40 -5.49 0.52
C GLY A 308 13.56 -5.33 2.03
N LYS A 309 14.66 -4.72 2.50
CA LYS A 309 15.02 -4.67 3.93
C LYS A 309 15.22 -3.26 4.49
N ASP A 310 15.49 -2.27 3.65
CA ASP A 310 15.86 -0.92 4.09
C ASP A 310 15.10 0.10 3.24
N ALA A 311 14.14 0.77 3.86
CA ALA A 311 13.32 1.77 3.18
C ALA A 311 14.10 3.06 2.83
N SER A 312 15.27 3.29 3.43
CA SER A 312 16.03 4.53 3.25
C SER A 312 17.01 4.51 2.07
N LYS A 313 17.44 3.30 1.63
CA LYS A 313 18.45 3.16 0.57
C LYS A 313 17.82 3.10 -0.82
N GLY A 314 18.35 3.89 -1.72
CA GLY A 314 17.92 3.91 -3.12
C GLY A 314 16.55 4.55 -3.35
N LEU A 315 15.99 5.29 -2.39
CA LEU A 315 14.68 5.96 -2.53
C LEU A 315 14.64 6.91 -3.72
N ASP A 316 15.73 7.60 -4.02
CA ASP A 316 15.80 8.53 -5.15
C ASP A 316 15.65 7.80 -6.50
N ILE A 317 16.23 6.60 -6.64
CA ILE A 317 16.06 5.75 -7.82
C ILE A 317 14.59 5.32 -7.93
N LEU A 318 14.00 4.85 -6.83
CA LEU A 318 12.59 4.43 -6.80
C LEU A 318 11.66 5.60 -7.12
N LYS A 319 11.90 6.78 -6.53
CA LYS A 319 11.14 8.00 -6.78
C LYS A 319 11.22 8.40 -8.25
N ASN A 320 12.41 8.38 -8.84
CA ASN A 320 12.61 8.65 -10.27
C ASN A 320 11.83 7.65 -11.12
N ARG A 321 11.98 6.35 -10.86
CA ARG A 321 11.32 5.30 -11.65
C ARG A 321 9.79 5.35 -11.54
N LEU A 322 9.26 5.54 -10.35
CA LEU A 322 7.82 5.76 -10.16
C LEU A 322 7.35 7.05 -10.82
N GLY A 323 8.15 8.11 -10.78
CA GLY A 323 7.85 9.37 -11.45
C GLY A 323 7.68 9.24 -12.96
N LEU A 324 8.44 8.33 -13.61
CA LEU A 324 8.30 8.05 -15.03
C LEU A 324 6.98 7.38 -15.41
N VAL A 325 6.49 6.47 -14.57
CA VAL A 325 5.29 5.65 -14.85
C VAL A 325 4.04 6.17 -14.15
N SER A 326 4.13 7.26 -13.38
CA SER A 326 3.01 7.82 -12.62
C SER A 326 2.69 9.25 -13.03
N PHE A 327 1.40 9.53 -13.15
CA PHE A 327 0.88 10.90 -13.22
C PHE A 327 0.32 11.28 -11.86
N LYS A 328 0.80 12.38 -11.29
CA LYS A 328 0.44 12.85 -9.96
C LYS A 328 -0.55 14.00 -10.04
N ILE A 329 -1.59 13.95 -9.24
CA ILE A 329 -2.58 15.04 -9.12
C ILE A 329 -2.78 15.33 -7.65
N GLU A 330 -2.37 16.52 -7.24
CA GLU A 330 -2.50 16.98 -5.87
C GLU A 330 -3.87 17.61 -5.62
N LYS A 331 -4.28 17.63 -4.36
CA LYS A 331 -5.56 18.23 -3.95
C LYS A 331 -5.66 19.72 -4.27
N LYS A 332 -4.54 20.45 -4.29
CA LYS A 332 -4.47 21.87 -4.62
C LYS A 332 -5.00 22.20 -6.03
N GLU A 333 -4.95 21.23 -6.98
CA GLU A 333 -5.49 21.40 -8.32
C GLU A 333 -7.01 21.63 -8.32
N LEU A 334 -7.71 21.22 -7.27
CA LEU A 334 -9.15 21.45 -7.09
C LEU A 334 -9.46 22.87 -6.62
N LYS A 335 -8.46 23.67 -6.23
CA LYS A 335 -8.60 25.03 -5.72
C LYS A 335 -9.59 25.17 -4.56
N LEU A 336 -9.69 24.13 -3.72
CA LEU A 336 -10.50 24.15 -2.50
C LEU A 336 -9.79 24.96 -1.42
N MET A 337 -10.57 25.57 -0.52
CA MET A 337 -10.01 26.16 0.70
C MET A 337 -9.30 25.07 1.51
N PRO A 338 -8.04 25.27 1.96
CA PRO A 338 -7.34 24.28 2.77
C PRO A 338 -8.15 23.97 4.04
N PRO A 339 -8.24 22.70 4.46
CA PRO A 339 -8.92 22.36 5.70
C PRO A 339 -8.11 22.87 6.91
N ILE A 340 -8.81 23.27 7.96
CA ILE A 340 -8.20 23.64 9.24
C ILE A 340 -8.10 22.36 10.07
N LEU A 341 -6.87 22.01 10.49
CA LEU A 341 -6.61 20.85 11.33
C LEU A 341 -6.26 21.32 12.73
N GLU A 342 -6.98 20.84 13.73
CA GLU A 342 -6.79 21.19 15.13
C GLU A 342 -6.60 19.95 15.99
N ASN A 343 -5.61 20.01 16.90
CA ASN A 343 -5.40 19.02 17.93
C ASN A 343 -6.16 19.42 19.21
N ILE A 344 -7.10 18.57 19.64
CA ILE A 344 -7.80 18.75 20.89
C ILE A 344 -7.24 17.80 21.93
N SER A 345 -6.61 18.37 22.97
CA SER A 345 -6.02 17.62 24.06
C SER A 345 -7.03 17.42 25.20
N VAL A 346 -7.35 16.17 25.48
CA VAL A 346 -8.37 15.79 26.47
C VAL A 346 -7.69 15.35 27.76
N SER A 347 -8.07 15.97 28.87
CA SER A 347 -7.63 15.57 30.23
C SER A 347 -8.71 14.74 30.90
N MET A 348 -8.33 13.57 31.43
CA MET A 348 -9.24 12.68 32.15
C MET A 348 -8.57 12.10 33.39
N PRO A 349 -9.36 11.67 34.42
CA PRO A 349 -8.84 10.92 35.55
C PRO A 349 -8.13 9.65 35.11
N ASN A 350 -7.10 9.24 35.86
CA ASN A 350 -6.34 8.00 35.58
C ASN A 350 -5.65 7.94 34.16
N SER A 351 -5.42 9.09 33.53
CA SER A 351 -4.77 9.15 32.22
C SER A 351 -3.38 8.48 32.19
N GLN A 352 -2.69 8.44 33.33
CA GLN A 352 -1.36 7.86 33.48
C GLN A 352 -1.26 6.36 33.16
N GLN A 353 -2.36 5.62 33.29
CA GLN A 353 -2.41 4.20 32.89
C GLN A 353 -2.23 3.97 31.37
N TYR A 354 -2.33 5.03 30.58
CA TYR A 354 -2.19 5.03 29.11
C TYR A 354 -0.87 5.60 28.63
N THR A 355 0.04 5.96 29.53
CA THR A 355 1.42 6.31 29.17
C THR A 355 2.16 5.10 28.62
N LEU A 356 3.13 5.34 27.70
CA LEU A 356 3.91 4.24 27.15
C LEU A 356 4.69 3.48 28.21
N ALA A 357 5.13 4.17 29.28
CA ALA A 357 5.81 3.55 30.42
C ALA A 357 4.89 2.57 31.16
N SER A 358 3.65 3.00 31.50
CA SER A 358 2.67 2.14 32.16
C SER A 358 2.30 0.92 31.31
N ILE A 359 2.05 1.12 30.00
CA ILE A 359 1.74 0.02 29.08
C ILE A 359 2.92 -0.95 28.95
N SER A 360 4.16 -0.45 28.93
CA SER A 360 5.35 -1.31 28.91
C SER A 360 5.45 -2.19 30.16
N ALA A 361 5.15 -1.63 31.35
CA ALA A 361 5.11 -2.40 32.59
C ALA A 361 4.02 -3.51 32.55
N ASP A 362 2.81 -3.19 32.08
CA ASP A 362 1.74 -4.17 31.90
C ASP A 362 2.11 -5.28 30.90
N MET A 363 2.80 -4.92 29.80
CA MET A 363 3.30 -5.88 28.82
C MET A 363 4.36 -6.80 29.41
N LYS A 364 5.28 -6.29 30.23
CA LYS A 364 6.30 -7.08 30.94
C LYS A 364 5.65 -8.11 31.87
N SER A 365 4.71 -7.67 32.70
CA SER A 365 3.96 -8.55 33.62
C SER A 365 3.23 -9.66 32.83
N TYR A 366 2.47 -9.29 31.80
CA TYR A 366 1.75 -10.26 30.97
C TYR A 366 2.69 -11.24 30.27
N THR A 367 3.84 -10.77 29.76
CA THR A 367 4.85 -11.63 29.14
C THR A 367 5.38 -12.66 30.12
N GLN A 368 5.68 -12.25 31.35
CA GLN A 368 6.19 -13.14 32.40
C GLN A 368 5.13 -14.19 32.80
N GLU A 369 3.88 -13.79 32.99
CA GLU A 369 2.77 -14.72 33.28
C GLU A 369 2.60 -15.75 32.16
N ARG A 370 2.65 -15.32 30.87
CA ARG A 370 2.53 -16.21 29.73
C ARG A 370 3.71 -17.18 29.62
N ARG A 371 4.95 -16.75 29.92
CA ARG A 371 6.12 -17.64 29.95
C ARG A 371 5.98 -18.71 31.01
N ILE A 372 5.57 -18.35 32.21
CA ILE A 372 5.33 -19.30 33.29
C ILE A 372 4.26 -20.32 32.89
N TYR A 373 3.15 -19.85 32.32
CA TYR A 373 2.07 -20.70 31.83
C TYR A 373 2.55 -21.70 30.77
N PHE A 374 3.27 -21.26 29.73
CA PHE A 374 3.75 -22.17 28.70
C PHE A 374 4.81 -23.14 29.23
N LYS A 375 5.68 -22.67 30.12
CA LYS A 375 6.68 -23.53 30.75
C LYS A 375 6.04 -24.65 31.59
N SER A 376 4.95 -24.34 32.29
CA SER A 376 4.24 -25.37 33.10
C SER A 376 3.57 -26.46 32.24
N ARG A 377 3.25 -26.13 30.98
CA ARG A 377 2.59 -27.07 30.06
C ARG A 377 3.53 -27.70 29.04
N GLU A 378 4.80 -27.33 29.02
CA GLU A 378 5.75 -27.71 27.97
C GLU A 378 5.81 -29.24 27.75
N LYS A 379 5.80 -30.02 28.84
CA LYS A 379 5.85 -31.47 28.75
C LYS A 379 4.59 -32.05 28.10
N GLU A 380 3.41 -31.66 28.56
CA GLU A 380 2.13 -32.14 28.06
C GLU A 380 1.93 -31.75 26.58
N ASP A 381 2.26 -30.52 26.23
CA ASP A 381 2.13 -30.02 24.86
C ASP A 381 3.08 -30.75 23.91
N ASN A 382 4.32 -31.06 24.33
CA ASN A 382 5.27 -31.86 23.58
C ASN A 382 4.76 -33.27 23.39
N GLU A 383 4.33 -33.94 24.45
CA GLU A 383 3.81 -35.32 24.41
C GLU A 383 2.62 -35.40 23.44
N TYR A 384 1.68 -34.47 23.54
CA TYR A 384 0.52 -34.41 22.66
C TYR A 384 0.93 -34.20 21.19
N PHE A 385 1.79 -33.25 20.91
CA PHE A 385 2.25 -32.94 19.56
C PHE A 385 2.94 -34.14 18.91
N TYR A 386 3.89 -34.79 19.64
CA TYR A 386 4.61 -35.95 19.13
C TYR A 386 3.72 -37.18 19.03
N SER A 387 2.71 -37.32 19.87
CA SER A 387 1.75 -38.45 19.74
C SER A 387 0.97 -38.36 18.42
N ILE A 388 0.54 -37.17 18.01
CA ILE A 388 -0.11 -36.98 16.72
C ILE A 388 0.85 -37.28 15.55
N LEU A 389 2.07 -36.79 15.62
CA LEU A 389 3.08 -37.06 14.58
C LEU A 389 3.41 -38.54 14.46
N ASN A 390 3.61 -39.24 15.59
CA ASN A 390 3.91 -40.68 15.62
C ASN A 390 2.72 -41.50 15.07
N ASN A 391 1.50 -41.17 15.44
CA ASN A 391 0.30 -41.80 14.89
C ASN A 391 0.18 -41.58 13.38
N PHE A 392 0.55 -40.42 12.90
CA PHE A 392 0.57 -40.13 11.49
C PHE A 392 1.65 -40.90 10.75
N GLU A 393 2.88 -41.04 11.31
CA GLU A 393 3.95 -41.84 10.75
C GLU A 393 3.54 -43.30 10.51
N LEU A 394 2.83 -43.91 11.46
CA LEU A 394 2.32 -45.26 11.35
C LEU A 394 1.30 -45.47 10.22
N HIS A 395 0.61 -44.42 9.80
CA HIS A 395 -0.45 -44.46 8.80
C HIS A 395 -0.08 -43.75 7.49
N CYS A 396 1.12 -43.17 7.39
CA CYS A 396 1.57 -42.44 6.22
C CYS A 396 1.90 -43.38 5.07
N GLN A 397 1.29 -43.19 3.90
CA GLN A 397 1.55 -44.00 2.70
C GLN A 397 2.90 -43.63 2.06
N ASP A 398 3.44 -42.45 2.28
CA ASP A 398 4.73 -41.98 1.76
C ASP A 398 5.66 -41.55 2.88
N GLN A 399 6.52 -42.50 3.29
CA GLN A 399 7.51 -42.25 4.33
C GLN A 399 8.59 -41.24 3.93
N ASN A 400 8.88 -41.09 2.64
CA ASN A 400 9.88 -40.09 2.17
C ASN A 400 9.39 -38.68 2.35
N GLU A 401 8.12 -38.41 2.03
CA GLU A 401 7.48 -37.10 2.24
C GLU A 401 7.40 -36.76 3.74
N TYR A 402 7.07 -37.76 4.59
CA TYR A 402 7.02 -37.57 6.03
C TYR A 402 8.42 -37.23 6.59
N LEU A 403 9.47 -37.96 6.20
CA LEU A 403 10.83 -37.70 6.61
C LEU A 403 11.31 -36.31 6.17
N LYS A 404 10.95 -35.89 4.97
CA LYS A 404 11.25 -34.56 4.45
C LYS A 404 10.58 -33.49 5.29
N TYR A 405 9.27 -33.64 5.59
CA TYR A 405 8.55 -32.74 6.49
C TYR A 405 9.18 -32.66 7.87
N PHE A 406 9.54 -33.80 8.48
CA PHE A 406 10.13 -33.87 9.79
C PHE A 406 11.54 -33.23 9.85
N ASN A 407 12.34 -33.42 8.81
CA ASN A 407 13.65 -32.79 8.70
C ASN A 407 13.51 -31.25 8.51
N ASN A 408 12.57 -30.79 7.72
CA ASN A 408 12.30 -29.36 7.58
C ASN A 408 11.82 -28.76 8.90
N LEU A 409 11.00 -29.49 9.66
CA LEU A 409 10.57 -29.09 10.99
C LEU A 409 11.74 -28.86 11.94
N LYS A 410 12.71 -29.80 11.94
CA LYS A 410 13.97 -29.68 12.73
C LYS A 410 14.80 -28.48 12.26
N THR A 411 14.86 -28.24 10.95
CA THR A 411 15.57 -27.08 10.36
C THR A 411 14.96 -25.78 10.80
N VAL A 412 13.62 -25.68 10.81
CA VAL A 412 12.89 -24.51 11.32
C VAL A 412 13.22 -24.20 12.77
N ILE A 413 13.18 -25.23 13.64
CA ILE A 413 13.51 -25.09 15.06
C ILE A 413 14.95 -24.62 15.24
N LYS A 414 15.91 -25.25 14.53
CA LYS A 414 17.31 -24.87 14.57
C LYS A 414 17.57 -23.45 14.05
N ALA A 415 16.95 -23.08 12.94
CA ALA A 415 17.05 -21.74 12.36
C ALA A 415 16.46 -20.67 13.28
N TYR A 416 15.36 -20.99 13.97
CA TYR A 416 14.76 -20.11 14.97
C TYR A 416 15.73 -19.81 16.13
N HIS A 417 16.33 -20.85 16.71
CA HIS A 417 17.31 -20.69 17.80
C HIS A 417 18.59 -19.97 17.36
N SER A 418 18.93 -20.00 16.07
CA SER A 418 20.07 -19.26 15.52
C SER A 418 19.73 -17.83 15.05
N GLY A 419 18.49 -17.39 15.20
CA GLY A 419 18.04 -16.07 14.78
C GLY A 419 17.85 -15.89 13.25
N SER A 420 17.90 -16.96 12.47
CA SER A 420 17.80 -16.94 11.00
C SER A 420 16.33 -16.90 10.53
N LEU A 421 15.64 -15.78 10.77
CA LEU A 421 14.18 -15.64 10.54
C LEU A 421 13.74 -15.83 9.08
N ASP A 422 14.59 -15.57 8.10
CA ASP A 422 14.24 -15.73 6.68
C ASP A 422 14.13 -17.22 6.32
N ILE A 423 15.06 -18.06 6.81
CA ILE A 423 15.02 -19.53 6.66
C ILE A 423 13.79 -20.09 7.38
N VAL A 424 13.49 -19.59 8.58
CA VAL A 424 12.29 -20.00 9.33
C VAL A 424 11.01 -19.76 8.50
N LYS A 425 10.90 -18.65 7.79
CA LYS A 425 9.70 -18.32 6.99
C LYS A 425 9.53 -19.25 5.79
N GLU A 426 10.60 -19.52 5.05
CA GLU A 426 10.58 -20.37 3.86
C GLU A 426 10.21 -21.82 4.22
N GLU A 427 10.92 -22.38 5.19
CA GLU A 427 10.69 -23.75 5.66
C GLU A 427 9.32 -23.90 6.35
N LEU A 428 8.84 -22.82 7.01
CA LEU A 428 7.52 -22.80 7.61
C LEU A 428 6.41 -22.89 6.56
N MET A 429 6.56 -22.20 5.42
CA MET A 429 5.59 -22.29 4.33
C MET A 429 5.48 -23.70 3.78
N PHE A 430 6.61 -24.39 3.64
CA PHE A 430 6.64 -25.80 3.23
C PHE A 430 5.93 -26.69 4.25
N CYS A 431 6.30 -26.56 5.53
CA CYS A 431 5.66 -27.33 6.61
C CYS A 431 4.15 -27.09 6.67
N ASN A 432 3.71 -25.85 6.57
CA ASN A 432 2.29 -25.51 6.59
C ASN A 432 1.52 -26.06 5.38
N HIS A 433 2.13 -26.07 4.20
CA HIS A 433 1.51 -26.64 3.00
C HIS A 433 1.27 -28.14 3.17
N TYR A 434 2.31 -28.86 3.60
CA TYR A 434 2.25 -30.30 3.83
C TYR A 434 1.22 -30.66 4.92
N GLU A 435 1.29 -30.00 6.07
CA GLU A 435 0.35 -30.21 7.17
C GLU A 435 -1.11 -29.97 6.77
N ASN A 436 -1.38 -28.89 6.05
CA ASN A 436 -2.74 -28.58 5.60
C ASN A 436 -3.28 -29.62 4.57
N LYS A 437 -2.39 -30.17 3.76
CA LYS A 437 -2.76 -31.12 2.71
C LYS A 437 -2.91 -32.56 3.22
N VAL A 438 -2.12 -32.97 4.19
CA VAL A 438 -1.99 -34.36 4.60
C VAL A 438 -2.40 -34.59 6.06
N ILE A 439 -1.76 -33.90 7.03
CA ILE A 439 -1.96 -34.16 8.46
C ILE A 439 -3.32 -33.64 8.95
N ILE A 440 -3.57 -32.35 8.72
CA ILE A 440 -4.77 -31.68 9.24
C ILE A 440 -6.10 -32.29 8.74
N PRO A 441 -6.22 -32.76 7.49
CA PRO A 441 -7.46 -33.41 7.04
C PRO A 441 -7.83 -34.66 7.82
N THR A 442 -6.86 -35.37 8.38
CA THR A 442 -7.08 -36.62 9.14
C THR A 442 -7.49 -36.38 10.61
N LEU A 443 -7.34 -35.15 11.11
CA LEU A 443 -7.66 -34.81 12.50
C LEU A 443 -9.14 -34.42 12.68
N SER A 444 -9.67 -34.64 13.88
CA SER A 444 -10.96 -34.08 14.30
C SER A 444 -10.90 -32.54 14.33
N SER A 445 -12.06 -31.88 14.36
CA SER A 445 -12.12 -30.41 14.39
C SER A 445 -11.44 -29.83 15.64
N GLU A 446 -11.56 -30.51 16.75
CA GLU A 446 -10.97 -30.11 18.05
C GLU A 446 -9.45 -30.31 18.04
N ASP A 447 -8.99 -31.48 17.55
CA ASP A 447 -7.58 -31.77 17.42
C ASP A 447 -6.87 -30.88 16.42
N LYS A 448 -7.54 -30.45 15.34
CA LYS A 448 -6.99 -29.46 14.38
C LYS A 448 -6.58 -28.15 15.05
N ILE A 449 -7.47 -27.63 15.91
CA ILE A 449 -7.21 -26.37 16.64
C ILE A 449 -6.05 -26.60 17.61
N LYS A 450 -6.14 -27.65 18.40
CA LYS A 450 -5.14 -27.99 19.42
C LYS A 450 -3.77 -28.27 18.81
N PHE A 451 -3.71 -29.05 17.71
CA PHE A 451 -2.46 -29.34 17.01
C PHE A 451 -1.78 -28.05 16.48
N ARG A 452 -2.53 -27.14 15.87
CA ARG A 452 -2.00 -25.85 15.40
C ARG A 452 -1.51 -24.99 16.55
N GLU A 453 -2.23 -24.93 17.65
CA GLU A 453 -1.84 -24.20 18.84
C GLU A 453 -0.54 -24.75 19.44
N VAL A 454 -0.50 -26.03 19.74
CA VAL A 454 0.67 -26.69 20.34
C VAL A 454 1.89 -26.61 19.43
N LYS A 455 1.71 -26.83 18.11
CA LYS A 455 2.79 -26.65 17.13
C LYS A 455 3.36 -25.22 17.18
N THR A 456 2.50 -24.23 17.25
CA THR A 456 2.92 -22.84 17.33
C THR A 456 3.67 -22.54 18.61
N ILE A 457 3.20 -23.08 19.74
CA ILE A 457 3.87 -22.91 21.04
C ILE A 457 5.26 -23.55 21.01
N ILE A 458 5.36 -24.83 20.62
CA ILE A 458 6.62 -25.57 20.63
C ILE A 458 7.68 -24.92 19.74
N LYS A 459 7.27 -24.42 18.55
CA LYS A 459 8.20 -23.83 17.59
C LYS A 459 8.53 -22.37 17.86
N TYR A 460 7.56 -21.60 18.39
CA TYR A 460 7.59 -20.15 18.39
C TYR A 460 7.06 -19.55 19.69
N VAL A 461 7.28 -20.17 20.83
CA VAL A 461 6.74 -19.71 22.12
C VAL A 461 7.04 -18.22 22.37
N ASP A 462 8.26 -17.78 22.13
CA ASP A 462 8.63 -16.36 22.33
C ASP A 462 7.95 -15.43 21.32
N LEU A 463 7.87 -15.81 20.03
CA LEU A 463 7.15 -15.04 19.03
C LEU A 463 5.65 -14.98 19.30
N LYS A 464 5.07 -16.09 19.79
CA LYS A 464 3.65 -16.13 20.17
C LYS A 464 3.39 -15.23 21.38
N ILE A 465 4.24 -15.30 22.41
CA ILE A 465 4.14 -14.44 23.59
C ILE A 465 4.24 -12.96 23.20
N GLN A 466 5.23 -12.59 22.37
CA GLN A 466 5.37 -11.23 21.88
C GLN A 466 4.15 -10.79 21.08
N GLY A 467 3.65 -11.63 20.15
CA GLY A 467 2.44 -11.35 19.38
C GLY A 467 1.21 -11.20 20.26
N GLU A 468 1.03 -12.03 21.28
CA GLU A 468 -0.06 -11.92 22.25
C GLU A 468 0.06 -10.65 23.11
N CYS A 469 1.26 -10.29 23.57
CA CYS A 469 1.48 -9.05 24.32
C CYS A 469 1.16 -7.82 23.48
N LEU A 470 1.67 -7.77 22.24
CA LEU A 470 1.37 -6.68 21.30
C LEU A 470 -0.13 -6.63 20.96
N GLY A 471 -0.75 -7.77 20.64
CA GLY A 471 -2.17 -7.83 20.27
C GLY A 471 -3.11 -7.58 21.44
N ARG A 472 -2.89 -8.23 22.59
CA ARG A 472 -3.83 -8.17 23.70
C ARG A 472 -3.64 -6.98 24.62
N VAL A 473 -2.41 -6.71 25.05
CA VAL A 473 -2.18 -5.60 26.01
C VAL A 473 -2.29 -4.27 25.29
N LEU A 474 -1.47 -4.07 24.26
CA LEU A 474 -1.41 -2.80 23.53
C LEU A 474 -2.74 -2.49 22.83
N GLY A 475 -3.35 -3.48 22.16
CA GLY A 475 -4.64 -3.32 21.48
C GLY A 475 -5.77 -2.98 22.43
N ARG A 476 -5.91 -3.71 23.55
CA ARG A 476 -6.94 -3.43 24.57
C ARG A 476 -6.74 -2.06 25.21
N LYS A 477 -5.51 -1.72 25.60
CA LYS A 477 -5.21 -0.40 26.19
C LYS A 477 -5.53 0.74 25.24
N ARG A 478 -5.27 0.55 23.94
CA ARG A 478 -5.63 1.54 22.93
C ARG A 478 -7.13 1.73 22.79
N ILE A 479 -7.89 0.65 22.65
CA ILE A 479 -9.35 0.71 22.58
C ILE A 479 -9.91 1.39 23.85
N GLN A 480 -9.49 0.92 25.02
CA GLN A 480 -9.96 1.44 26.29
C GLN A 480 -9.63 2.91 26.49
N CYS A 481 -8.43 3.34 26.09
CA CYS A 481 -8.03 4.76 26.13
C CYS A 481 -9.05 5.64 25.39
N HIS A 482 -9.40 5.26 24.16
CA HIS A 482 -10.32 6.07 23.35
C HIS A 482 -11.77 5.96 23.82
N VAL A 483 -12.19 4.84 24.39
CA VAL A 483 -13.50 4.70 25.07
C VAL A 483 -13.58 5.62 26.29
N ASP A 484 -12.56 5.60 27.14
CA ASP A 484 -12.53 6.38 28.37
C ASP A 484 -12.41 7.91 28.12
N MET A 485 -11.86 8.30 26.98
CA MET A 485 -11.76 9.71 26.58
C MET A 485 -13.12 10.32 26.18
N ILE A 486 -14.06 9.53 25.68
CA ILE A 486 -15.32 10.02 25.09
C ILE A 486 -16.08 10.98 26.01
N PRO A 487 -16.28 10.69 27.31
CA PRO A 487 -17.05 11.59 28.21
C PRO A 487 -16.39 12.97 28.44
N PHE A 488 -15.11 13.11 28.07
CA PHE A 488 -14.32 14.32 28.28
C PHE A 488 -14.11 15.12 27.00
N ILE A 489 -14.66 14.66 25.86
CA ILE A 489 -14.66 15.41 24.58
C ILE A 489 -15.82 16.39 24.59
N ASP A 490 -15.57 17.66 24.35
CA ASP A 490 -16.61 18.68 24.22
C ASP A 490 -17.28 18.65 22.83
N PHE A 491 -18.05 17.57 22.60
CA PHE A 491 -18.82 17.42 21.36
C PHE A 491 -19.77 18.59 21.11
N LYS A 492 -20.33 19.19 22.17
CA LYS A 492 -21.30 20.28 22.03
C LYS A 492 -20.65 21.53 21.43
N SER A 493 -19.48 21.90 21.93
CA SER A 493 -18.71 23.02 21.35
C SER A 493 -18.33 22.75 19.92
N ILE A 494 -17.80 21.56 19.62
CA ILE A 494 -17.34 21.20 18.27
C ILE A 494 -18.52 21.15 17.28
N CYS A 495 -19.61 20.45 17.61
CA CYS A 495 -20.76 20.32 16.71
C CYS A 495 -21.48 21.66 16.46
N ASN A 496 -21.34 22.64 17.36
CA ASN A 496 -21.93 23.96 17.23
C ASN A 496 -20.95 25.00 16.67
N SER A 497 -19.69 24.66 16.46
CA SER A 497 -18.68 25.60 15.95
C SER A 497 -18.77 25.83 14.44
N THR A 498 -19.51 25.01 13.72
CA THR A 498 -19.63 25.06 12.27
C THR A 498 -21.08 25.20 11.81
N VAL A 499 -21.26 25.59 10.55
CA VAL A 499 -22.59 25.91 9.98
C VAL A 499 -23.33 24.63 9.56
N LYS A 500 -22.56 23.59 9.19
CA LYS A 500 -23.09 22.32 8.70
C LYS A 500 -22.98 21.22 9.75
N LYS A 501 -23.13 20.00 9.32
CA LYS A 501 -23.11 18.82 10.18
C LYS A 501 -21.71 18.36 10.52
N THR A 502 -21.62 17.48 11.50
CA THR A 502 -20.36 16.89 12.00
C THR A 502 -20.32 15.40 11.69
N VAL A 503 -19.13 14.91 11.27
CA VAL A 503 -18.84 13.47 11.13
C VAL A 503 -17.80 13.07 12.16
N VAL A 504 -18.03 11.96 12.86
CA VAL A 504 -17.12 11.43 13.89
C VAL A 504 -16.52 10.12 13.39
N PHE A 505 -15.20 10.03 13.37
CA PHE A 505 -14.48 8.83 12.94
C PHE A 505 -13.71 8.17 14.08
N THR A 506 -13.72 6.84 14.06
CA THR A 506 -12.87 6.01 14.92
C THR A 506 -12.46 4.72 14.21
N SER A 507 -11.34 4.11 14.63
CA SER A 507 -10.94 2.77 14.19
C SER A 507 -11.67 1.64 14.91
N PHE A 508 -12.29 1.92 16.09
CA PHE A 508 -12.75 0.93 17.05
C PHE A 508 -14.26 0.93 17.17
N VAL A 509 -14.87 -0.26 17.06
CA VAL A 509 -16.32 -0.43 17.19
C VAL A 509 -16.78 -0.08 18.62
N GLU A 510 -16.01 -0.47 19.62
CA GLU A 510 -16.30 -0.21 21.03
C GLU A 510 -16.35 1.32 21.33
N ALA A 511 -15.40 2.08 20.77
CA ALA A 511 -15.39 3.54 20.87
C ALA A 511 -16.56 4.18 20.12
N LEU A 512 -16.94 3.61 18.95
CA LEU A 512 -18.12 4.05 18.20
C LEU A 512 -19.41 3.83 19.02
N GLU A 513 -19.60 2.64 19.58
CA GLU A 513 -20.78 2.29 20.37
C GLU A 513 -20.87 3.16 21.63
N GLU A 514 -19.75 3.39 22.32
CA GLU A 514 -19.70 4.29 23.48
C GLU A 514 -20.00 5.74 23.11
N CYS A 515 -19.42 6.24 22.00
CA CYS A 515 -19.69 7.58 21.50
C CYS A 515 -21.20 7.77 21.19
N ASN A 516 -21.79 6.79 20.51
CA ASN A 516 -23.24 6.80 20.24
C ASN A 516 -24.08 6.82 21.52
N ARG A 517 -23.72 5.99 22.52
CA ARG A 517 -24.40 5.94 23.80
C ARG A 517 -24.30 7.28 24.57
N TYR A 518 -23.08 7.82 24.65
CA TYR A 518 -22.80 9.08 25.33
C TYR A 518 -23.53 10.26 24.68
N LEU A 519 -23.48 10.38 23.34
CA LEU A 519 -24.13 11.47 22.63
C LEU A 519 -25.67 11.45 22.79
N LYS A 520 -26.29 10.28 22.75
CA LYS A 520 -27.72 10.13 23.04
C LYS A 520 -28.10 10.58 24.45
N GLN A 521 -27.23 10.34 25.46
CA GLN A 521 -27.43 10.82 26.82
C GLN A 521 -27.26 12.35 26.95
N LYS A 522 -26.66 13.00 25.94
CA LYS A 522 -26.47 14.45 25.87
C LYS A 522 -27.42 15.12 24.89
N ASP A 523 -28.53 14.47 24.58
CA ASP A 523 -29.62 14.96 23.72
C ASP A 523 -29.21 15.20 22.24
N PHE A 524 -28.16 14.53 21.77
CA PHE A 524 -27.86 14.47 20.34
C PHE A 524 -28.65 13.34 19.65
N ASN A 525 -28.86 13.47 18.34
CA ASN A 525 -29.47 12.45 17.49
C ASN A 525 -28.43 11.83 16.52
N PRO A 526 -27.45 11.04 17.02
CA PRO A 526 -26.41 10.49 16.18
C PRO A 526 -26.94 9.35 15.29
N LEU A 527 -26.38 9.27 14.08
CA LEU A 527 -26.47 8.10 13.21
C LEU A 527 -25.16 7.32 13.27
N VAL A 528 -25.20 5.99 13.06
CA VAL A 528 -24.03 5.13 13.13
C VAL A 528 -23.84 4.29 11.88
N VAL A 529 -22.56 4.19 11.43
CA VAL A 529 -22.16 3.38 10.27
C VAL A 529 -20.91 2.57 10.63
N TYR A 530 -21.06 1.24 10.67
CA TYR A 530 -19.95 0.31 10.87
C TYR A 530 -20.25 -1.05 10.21
N GLY A 531 -19.37 -2.03 10.32
CA GLY A 531 -19.48 -3.29 9.59
C GLY A 531 -20.85 -3.96 9.61
N LYS A 532 -21.55 -3.96 10.77
CA LYS A 532 -22.88 -4.54 10.92
C LYS A 532 -23.99 -3.76 10.18
N THR A 533 -23.87 -2.42 10.08
CA THR A 533 -24.86 -1.53 9.46
C THR A 533 -24.50 -1.12 8.03
N ASN A 534 -23.45 -1.68 7.47
CA ASN A 534 -22.92 -1.27 6.16
C ASN A 534 -23.90 -1.57 5.00
N HIS A 535 -24.84 -2.48 5.16
CA HIS A 535 -25.90 -2.75 4.20
C HIS A 535 -26.91 -1.59 4.09
N GLU A 536 -27.10 -0.80 5.17
CA GLU A 536 -28.00 0.35 5.23
C GLU A 536 -27.28 1.68 4.96
N LEU A 537 -26.00 1.64 4.57
CA LEU A 537 -25.17 2.84 4.43
C LEU A 537 -25.80 3.92 3.53
N ALA A 538 -26.41 3.51 2.39
CA ALA A 538 -27.01 4.47 1.47
C ALA A 538 -28.18 5.23 2.10
N ASP A 539 -29.05 4.50 2.78
CA ASP A 539 -30.24 5.08 3.43
C ASP A 539 -29.83 5.91 4.65
N THR A 540 -28.85 5.47 5.40
CA THR A 540 -28.30 6.23 6.54
C THR A 540 -27.71 7.55 6.09
N VAL A 541 -26.93 7.57 4.99
CA VAL A 541 -26.36 8.81 4.45
C VAL A 541 -27.44 9.72 3.92
N LYS A 542 -28.42 9.22 3.17
CA LYS A 542 -29.55 10.03 2.70
C LYS A 542 -30.35 10.65 3.87
N ARG A 543 -30.58 9.91 4.92
CA ARG A 543 -31.22 10.43 6.15
C ARG A 543 -30.38 11.52 6.78
N PHE A 544 -29.04 11.28 6.88
CA PHE A 544 -28.12 12.29 7.40
C PHE A 544 -28.12 13.56 6.58
N GLU A 545 -28.18 13.46 5.24
CA GLU A 545 -28.21 14.63 4.35
C GLU A 545 -29.51 15.44 4.46
N ASN A 546 -30.66 14.76 4.55
CA ASN A 546 -31.98 15.40 4.41
C ASN A 546 -32.64 15.82 5.73
N ASP A 547 -32.25 15.28 6.87
CA ASP A 547 -32.86 15.58 8.17
C ASP A 547 -31.88 16.38 9.03
N GLU A 548 -32.15 17.66 9.22
CA GLU A 548 -31.33 18.60 9.98
C GLU A 548 -31.15 18.21 11.46
N ASN A 549 -32.11 17.46 12.04
CA ASN A 549 -32.05 17.03 13.42
C ASN A 549 -31.07 15.88 13.66
N LEU A 550 -30.64 15.18 12.61
CA LEU A 550 -29.72 14.07 12.69
C LEU A 550 -28.27 14.58 12.61
N ASN A 551 -27.61 14.66 13.76
CA ASN A 551 -26.22 15.09 13.91
C ASN A 551 -25.64 14.59 15.25
N PRO A 552 -24.38 14.07 15.30
CA PRO A 552 -23.46 13.80 14.20
C PRO A 552 -23.67 12.42 13.52
N LEU A 553 -22.94 12.17 12.42
CA LEU A 553 -22.76 10.83 11.84
C LEU A 553 -21.49 10.19 12.43
N ILE A 554 -21.61 9.06 13.13
CA ILE A 554 -20.48 8.34 13.72
C ILE A 554 -20.14 7.14 12.84
N ALA A 555 -18.89 6.98 12.46
CA ALA A 555 -18.47 5.89 11.59
C ALA A 555 -17.11 5.32 11.94
N THR A 556 -16.89 4.05 11.57
CA THR A 556 -15.53 3.52 11.51
C THR A 556 -14.86 3.94 10.20
N TYR A 557 -13.53 4.18 10.23
CA TYR A 557 -12.79 4.53 9.02
C TYR A 557 -13.04 3.56 7.87
N ASN A 558 -13.06 2.25 8.14
CA ASN A 558 -13.26 1.23 7.12
C ASN A 558 -14.66 1.25 6.49
N SER A 559 -15.68 1.65 7.21
CA SER A 559 -17.07 1.62 6.74
C SER A 559 -17.41 2.78 5.81
N LEU A 560 -16.83 3.97 6.07
CA LEU A 560 -16.97 5.15 5.23
C LEU A 560 -15.75 5.39 4.31
N SER A 561 -14.75 4.50 4.29
CA SER A 561 -13.60 4.64 3.40
C SER A 561 -13.98 4.58 1.91
N THR A 562 -15.16 4.07 1.56
CA THR A 562 -15.60 3.90 0.18
C THR A 562 -16.63 4.95 -0.23
N ALA A 563 -16.20 5.87 -1.09
CA ALA A 563 -16.90 6.59 -2.14
C ALA A 563 -18.16 7.42 -1.83
N VAL A 564 -18.67 7.51 -0.61
CA VAL A 564 -19.86 8.32 -0.32
C VAL A 564 -19.44 9.75 -0.01
N PRO A 565 -19.88 10.77 -0.78
CA PRO A 565 -19.66 12.18 -0.44
C PRO A 565 -20.49 12.56 0.79
N LEU A 566 -19.95 13.44 1.62
CA LEU A 566 -20.62 13.99 2.81
C LEU A 566 -20.48 15.51 2.82
N THR A 567 -20.80 16.17 1.70
CA THR A 567 -20.69 17.63 1.54
C THR A 567 -21.70 18.42 2.38
N CYS A 568 -22.64 17.71 3.00
CA CYS A 568 -23.56 18.25 4.01
C CYS A 568 -22.87 18.48 5.37
N ALA A 569 -21.62 18.05 5.54
CA ALA A 569 -20.84 18.24 6.74
C ALA A 569 -19.59 19.09 6.45
N ASP A 570 -19.21 19.93 7.41
CA ASP A 570 -18.02 20.79 7.37
C ASP A 570 -17.09 20.58 8.58
N ALA A 571 -17.52 19.81 9.58
CA ALA A 571 -16.70 19.41 10.72
C ALA A 571 -16.46 17.89 10.75
N MET A 572 -15.26 17.51 11.14
CA MET A 572 -14.86 16.12 11.35
C MET A 572 -14.14 15.97 12.69
N ILE A 573 -14.57 15.00 13.49
CA ILE A 573 -13.88 14.61 14.73
C ILE A 573 -13.23 13.25 14.52
N MET A 574 -11.93 13.17 14.70
CA MET A 574 -11.17 11.93 14.71
C MET A 574 -10.88 11.54 16.17
N ILE A 575 -11.67 10.60 16.74
CA ILE A 575 -11.49 10.12 18.13
C ILE A 575 -10.11 9.49 18.32
N ASN A 576 -9.59 8.85 17.28
CA ASN A 576 -8.21 8.35 17.22
C ASN A 576 -7.58 8.62 15.86
N ALA A 577 -6.27 8.86 15.83
CA ALA A 577 -5.53 8.93 14.60
C ALA A 577 -5.50 7.55 13.89
N PRO A 578 -5.77 7.48 12.58
CA PRO A 578 -5.54 6.26 11.82
C PRO A 578 -4.02 6.04 11.65
N PHE A 579 -3.56 4.78 11.57
CA PHE A 579 -2.12 4.47 11.42
C PHE A 579 -1.55 4.69 10.02
N ARG A 580 -2.40 5.02 9.05
CA ARG A 580 -2.01 5.14 7.65
C ARG A 580 -2.51 6.45 7.08
N ALA A 581 -1.61 7.19 6.43
CA ALA A 581 -1.91 8.48 5.82
C ALA A 581 -3.08 8.40 4.84
N TYR A 582 -3.15 7.35 4.02
CA TYR A 582 -4.24 7.19 3.05
C TYR A 582 -5.63 7.06 3.70
N ILE A 583 -5.73 6.47 4.90
CA ILE A 583 -7.00 6.36 5.63
C ILE A 583 -7.46 7.75 6.09
N GLN A 584 -6.53 8.56 6.59
CA GLN A 584 -6.81 9.95 6.97
C GLN A 584 -7.28 10.76 5.75
N GLU A 585 -6.55 10.68 4.66
CA GLU A 585 -6.89 11.40 3.41
C GLU A 585 -8.24 10.98 2.86
N GLN A 586 -8.53 9.68 2.87
CA GLN A 586 -9.84 9.18 2.46
C GLN A 586 -10.96 9.69 3.36
N ALA A 587 -10.80 9.69 4.67
CA ALA A 587 -11.78 10.20 5.62
C ALA A 587 -12.04 11.70 5.40
N ILE A 588 -10.99 12.53 5.40
CA ILE A 588 -11.13 13.99 5.23
C ILE A 588 -11.75 14.33 3.87
N SER A 589 -11.40 13.61 2.81
CA SER A 589 -11.97 13.85 1.48
C SER A 589 -13.45 13.47 1.32
N ARG A 590 -14.10 12.95 2.36
CA ARG A 590 -15.57 12.78 2.37
C ARG A 590 -16.28 14.13 2.51
N ILE A 591 -15.74 15.02 3.33
CA ILE A 591 -16.27 16.38 3.57
C ILE A 591 -15.52 17.44 2.77
N HIS A 592 -14.20 17.33 2.61
CA HIS A 592 -13.34 18.24 1.86
C HIS A 592 -13.19 17.81 0.40
N ARG A 593 -14.12 18.23 -0.46
CA ARG A 593 -14.17 17.86 -1.89
C ARG A 593 -14.92 18.88 -2.74
N LEU A 594 -14.90 18.70 -4.06
CA LEU A 594 -15.73 19.53 -4.97
C LEU A 594 -17.20 19.46 -4.56
N GLY A 595 -17.82 20.64 -4.46
CA GLY A 595 -19.18 20.81 -3.96
C GLY A 595 -19.27 21.16 -2.46
N ALA A 596 -18.15 21.15 -1.72
CA ALA A 596 -18.09 21.77 -0.40
C ALA A 596 -17.93 23.30 -0.56
N ASP A 597 -18.86 24.05 -0.03
CA ASP A 597 -18.96 25.51 -0.13
C ASP A 597 -18.59 26.24 1.17
N THR A 598 -18.22 25.48 2.21
CA THR A 598 -17.83 25.98 3.53
C THR A 598 -16.42 25.55 3.88
N GLN A 599 -15.79 26.27 4.82
CA GLN A 599 -14.50 25.87 5.42
C GLN A 599 -14.65 24.52 6.09
N THR A 600 -13.70 23.63 5.84
CA THR A 600 -13.64 22.29 6.47
C THR A 600 -12.78 22.36 7.72
N TYR A 601 -13.27 21.80 8.82
CA TYR A 601 -12.56 21.67 10.11
C TYR A 601 -12.36 20.20 10.44
N VAL A 602 -11.13 19.85 10.86
CA VAL A 602 -10.76 18.48 11.26
C VAL A 602 -10.15 18.53 12.65
N TYR A 603 -10.83 17.93 13.60
CA TYR A 603 -10.42 17.88 14.99
C TYR A 603 -9.83 16.51 15.31
N MET A 604 -8.54 16.46 15.64
CA MET A 604 -7.86 15.24 16.10
C MET A 604 -7.85 15.20 17.63
N ILE A 605 -8.49 14.21 18.19
CA ILE A 605 -8.56 14.05 19.64
C ILE A 605 -7.34 13.27 20.14
N ASN A 606 -6.67 13.78 21.16
CA ASN A 606 -5.57 13.11 21.81
C ASN A 606 -5.67 13.21 23.34
N LEU A 607 -5.01 12.26 24.04
CA LEU A 607 -4.98 12.21 25.50
C LEU A 607 -3.88 13.12 26.03
N ASN A 608 -4.20 13.91 27.05
CA ASN A 608 -3.24 14.68 27.82
C ASN A 608 -2.71 13.87 29.02
N THR A 609 -1.43 13.56 29.00
CA THR A 609 -0.69 12.93 30.11
C THR A 609 0.46 13.82 30.63
N GLY A 610 0.41 15.13 30.33
CA GLY A 610 1.48 16.06 30.61
C GLY A 610 2.65 15.89 29.63
N LYS A 611 3.87 15.71 30.14
CA LYS A 611 5.08 15.54 29.30
C LYS A 611 5.34 14.08 28.89
N GLU A 612 4.61 13.14 29.46
CA GLU A 612 4.82 11.71 29.18
C GLU A 612 4.11 11.29 27.89
N PRO A 613 4.80 10.59 26.97
CA PRO A 613 4.18 10.06 25.78
C PRO A 613 3.16 8.97 26.12
N ASN A 614 2.04 8.94 25.40
CA ASN A 614 0.95 8.01 25.63
C ASN A 614 0.50 7.29 24.34
N ILE A 615 -0.41 6.33 24.47
CA ILE A 615 -0.85 5.48 23.36
C ILE A 615 -1.63 6.27 22.29
N SER A 616 -2.28 7.37 22.65
CA SER A 616 -3.01 8.22 21.71
C SER A 616 -2.04 9.09 20.89
N THR A 617 -1.12 9.82 21.55
CA THR A 617 -0.09 10.62 20.88
C THR A 617 0.81 9.75 20.01
N ARG A 618 1.16 8.53 20.45
CA ARG A 618 1.91 7.58 19.66
C ARG A 618 1.21 7.20 18.35
N SER A 619 -0.10 7.16 18.33
CA SER A 619 -0.86 6.91 17.11
C SER A 619 -0.72 8.06 16.09
N ILE A 620 -0.65 9.30 16.56
CA ILE A 620 -0.38 10.51 15.75
C ILE A 620 1.03 10.45 15.18
N ASP A 621 2.04 10.09 15.99
CA ASP A 621 3.43 9.94 15.54
C ASP A 621 3.56 8.92 14.41
N ILE A 622 2.90 7.76 14.54
CA ILE A 622 2.89 6.71 13.51
C ILE A 622 2.23 7.22 12.22
N LEU A 623 1.13 7.98 12.34
CA LEU A 623 0.47 8.59 11.21
C LEU A 623 1.39 9.57 10.48
N GLN A 624 2.06 10.46 11.23
CA GLN A 624 3.02 11.43 10.69
C GLN A 624 4.17 10.73 9.96
N TRP A 625 4.78 9.73 10.59
CA TRP A 625 5.80 8.91 9.95
C TRP A 625 5.32 8.27 8.63
N SER A 626 4.10 7.70 8.62
CA SER A 626 3.49 7.13 7.41
C SER A 626 3.32 8.18 6.31
N THR A 627 2.90 9.38 6.66
CA THR A 627 2.74 10.52 5.74
C THR A 627 4.08 10.92 5.13
N ASP A 628 5.11 11.03 5.94
CA ASP A 628 6.45 11.40 5.49
C ASP A 628 7.08 10.35 4.57
N GLN A 629 6.87 9.05 4.84
CA GLN A 629 7.35 7.98 3.96
C GLN A 629 6.66 8.04 2.59
N VAL A 630 5.36 8.23 2.55
CA VAL A 630 4.60 8.39 1.31
C VAL A 630 5.09 9.62 0.53
N ALA A 631 5.29 10.75 1.21
CA ALA A 631 5.81 11.97 0.60
C ALA A 631 7.22 11.78 0.02
N LYS A 632 8.11 11.08 0.74
CA LYS A 632 9.47 10.77 0.27
C LYS A 632 9.47 9.89 -0.98
N ILE A 633 8.61 8.89 -1.06
CA ILE A 633 8.57 7.90 -2.16
C ILE A 633 7.83 8.47 -3.38
N ILE A 634 6.64 9.03 -3.18
CA ILE A 634 5.78 9.47 -4.27
C ILE A 634 6.07 10.93 -4.65
N GLY A 635 6.59 11.72 -3.69
CA GLY A 635 6.87 13.15 -3.87
C GLY A 635 5.59 14.00 -3.88
N VAL A 636 4.51 13.52 -3.29
CA VAL A 636 3.27 14.26 -3.03
C VAL A 636 3.21 14.54 -1.54
N VAL A 637 3.10 15.80 -1.18
CA VAL A 637 2.90 16.23 0.20
C VAL A 637 1.39 16.20 0.47
N SER A 638 0.97 15.50 1.53
CA SER A 638 -0.42 15.52 1.96
C SER A 638 -0.80 16.93 2.42
N PRO A 639 -1.91 17.52 1.95
CA PRO A 639 -2.38 18.80 2.44
C PRO A 639 -2.89 18.76 3.89
N TYR A 640 -2.86 17.58 4.50
CA TYR A 640 -3.39 17.31 5.83
C TYR A 640 -2.28 17.04 6.86
N GLN A 641 -1.09 17.61 6.64
CA GLN A 641 -0.02 17.60 7.65
C GLN A 641 -0.32 18.62 8.73
N MET A 642 -0.12 18.23 9.99
CA MET A 642 -0.18 19.15 11.11
C MET A 642 1.12 19.93 11.22
N GLU A 643 1.05 21.25 11.47
CA GLU A 643 2.21 22.13 11.54
C GLU A 643 3.05 21.99 12.82
N GLU A 644 2.62 21.21 13.81
CA GLU A 644 3.40 21.06 15.05
C GLU A 644 4.60 20.15 14.83
N ASN A 645 5.78 20.69 15.14
CA ASN A 645 7.07 20.01 15.16
C ASN A 645 7.09 18.89 16.23
N ILE A 646 6.57 17.74 15.87
CA ILE A 646 6.82 16.50 16.61
C ILE A 646 8.26 16.13 16.25
N ASN A 647 9.12 16.06 17.26
CA ASN A 647 10.53 15.74 17.06
C ASN A 647 10.66 14.29 16.56
N LEU A 648 10.77 14.15 15.23
CA LEU A 648 10.89 12.86 14.54
C LEU A 648 12.18 12.11 14.92
N GLU A 649 13.23 12.82 15.41
CA GLU A 649 14.46 12.20 15.90
C GLU A 649 14.18 11.32 17.13
N SER A 650 13.23 11.70 17.97
CA SER A 650 12.83 10.89 19.13
C SER A 650 12.13 9.57 18.75
N LEU A 651 11.62 9.47 17.52
CA LEU A 651 10.93 8.29 16.97
C LEU A 651 11.89 7.30 16.30
N GLN A 652 12.99 7.82 15.75
CA GLN A 652 14.01 6.98 15.12
C GLN A 652 14.82 6.19 16.15
N ASP A 653 15.00 6.77 17.35
CA ASP A 653 15.88 6.22 18.37
C ASP A 653 15.21 5.24 19.36
N LYS A 654 13.86 5.19 19.43
CA LYS A 654 13.14 4.28 20.36
C LYS A 654 11.90 3.66 19.71
N PRO A 655 12.03 2.58 18.98
CA PRO A 655 10.88 1.82 18.49
C PRO A 655 10.06 1.25 19.66
N LEU A 656 8.74 1.07 19.46
CA LEU A 656 7.82 0.49 20.46
C LEU A 656 8.33 -0.85 21.03
N VAL A 657 9.11 -1.58 20.27
CA VAL A 657 9.75 -2.83 20.66
C VAL A 657 10.99 -2.61 21.52
N SER A 658 11.72 -1.48 21.40
CA SER A 658 12.86 -1.19 22.28
C SER A 658 12.42 -0.85 23.71
N ILE A 659 11.21 -0.33 23.90
CA ILE A 659 10.64 -0.12 25.23
C ILE A 659 10.41 -1.46 25.96
N VAL A 660 10.16 -2.53 25.20
CA VAL A 660 10.01 -3.90 25.72
C VAL A 660 11.35 -4.63 25.83
N SER A 661 12.36 -4.22 25.02
CA SER A 661 13.64 -4.93 24.87
C SER A 661 14.76 -4.43 25.78
N GLU A 662 14.65 -3.26 26.42
CA GLU A 662 15.76 -2.74 27.27
C GLU A 662 16.13 -3.65 28.45
N ASP A 663 15.27 -4.64 28.81
CA ASP A 663 15.55 -5.61 29.88
C ASP A 663 15.59 -7.08 29.41
N TYR A 664 15.45 -7.34 28.13
CA TYR A 664 15.57 -8.68 27.55
C TYR A 664 16.63 -8.66 26.47
N ASP A 665 17.58 -9.58 26.57
CA ASP A 665 18.60 -9.94 25.56
C ASP A 665 17.92 -10.41 24.24
N ILE A 666 17.06 -9.57 23.66
CA ILE A 666 16.57 -9.72 22.31
C ILE A 666 17.60 -8.98 21.46
N ASN A 667 18.43 -9.77 20.76
CA ASN A 667 19.41 -9.29 19.81
C ASN A 667 18.96 -7.98 19.14
N GLU A 668 19.86 -7.02 19.04
CA GLU A 668 19.78 -5.68 18.43
C GLU A 668 19.13 -5.62 17.03
N SER A 669 18.61 -6.73 16.52
CA SER A 669 18.02 -6.88 15.19
C SER A 669 16.52 -6.51 15.12
N VAL A 670 15.85 -6.14 16.20
CA VAL A 670 14.42 -5.79 16.20
C VAL A 670 14.25 -4.28 16.36
N THR A 671 14.76 -3.53 15.42
CA THR A 671 14.42 -2.12 15.22
C THR A 671 13.08 -2.00 14.46
N LEU A 672 12.40 -0.85 14.50
CA LEU A 672 11.25 -0.54 13.61
C LEU A 672 11.56 -0.77 12.12
N GLU A 673 12.83 -0.65 11.73
CA GLU A 673 13.34 -0.97 10.40
C GLU A 673 13.40 -2.47 10.14
N ASN A 674 13.66 -3.28 11.18
CA ASN A 674 13.72 -4.74 11.15
C ASN A 674 12.41 -5.43 11.57
N LEU A 675 11.55 -4.78 12.30
CA LEU A 675 10.12 -5.02 12.25
C LEU A 675 9.67 -4.63 10.85
N ASN A 676 10.01 -5.52 9.91
CA ASN A 676 9.42 -5.56 8.60
C ASN A 676 7.97 -5.11 8.79
N LEU A 677 7.55 -3.95 8.26
CA LEU A 677 6.17 -3.47 8.34
C LEU A 677 5.18 -4.52 7.79
N LYS A 678 5.66 -5.59 7.17
CA LYS A 678 4.95 -6.86 6.95
C LYS A 678 4.65 -7.64 8.23
N SER A 679 5.43 -7.49 9.31
CA SER A 679 5.08 -8.05 10.62
C SER A 679 4.16 -7.11 11.43
N PHE A 680 4.08 -5.84 11.07
CA PHE A 680 2.88 -5.03 11.22
C PHE A 680 1.87 -5.44 10.13
N ASN A 681 1.61 -6.73 10.02
CA ASN A 681 0.46 -7.24 9.31
C ASN A 681 -0.74 -6.39 9.76
N PRO A 682 -1.55 -5.83 8.84
CA PRO A 682 -2.84 -5.23 9.21
C PRO A 682 -3.72 -6.15 10.07
N ALA A 683 -3.45 -7.47 10.11
CA ALA A 683 -4.04 -8.37 11.09
C ALA A 683 -3.63 -8.05 12.55
N PHE A 684 -2.44 -7.50 12.81
CA PHE A 684 -2.09 -6.96 14.15
C PHE A 684 -2.72 -5.59 14.42
N LEU A 685 -3.17 -4.89 13.38
CA LEU A 685 -3.90 -3.63 13.46
C LEU A 685 -5.43 -3.82 13.34
N LYS A 686 -5.91 -5.04 13.11
CA LYS A 686 -7.34 -5.39 13.10
C LYS A 686 -7.90 -5.71 14.49
N TRP A 687 -7.14 -5.49 15.52
CA TRP A 687 -7.57 -5.67 16.89
C TRP A 687 -8.00 -4.36 17.51
#